data_4b5726227d8f30306220ffb1caebb115
#
_entry.id   4b5726227d8f30306220ffb1caebb115
#
_cell.length_a   1.000
_cell.length_b   1.000
_cell.length_c   1.000
_cell.angle_alpha   90.00
_cell.angle_beta   90.00
_cell.angle_gamma   90.00
#
_symmetry.space_group_name_H-M   'P 1'
#
loop_
_entity.id
_entity.type
_entity.pdbx_description
1 polymer ?
#
loop_
_entity_poly.entity_id
_entity_poly.type
_entity_poly.pdbx_seq_one_letter_code
_entity_poly.pdbx_strand_id
1 'polypeptide(L)'
;MAMLYSNLAVAQHSLQVKVIYPETNMPVLSATVSIGTLKKNAATDSLGVAVFKNLAAGSYKVKVSHIGFENQVATVTIPQNESFLLFTITEAAEEEEEEVIVQSTRTSRTIANVPTRVETIELEEIDEKSNMRPANVAMILHESTGIQVQQTSATSGNSSIRIQGLDGRYTQLLKDGFPNFGNFSSGLSILEIPPLDLKQVEIIKGPASPLFGAGAIAGVVNFVTRTPKETGVYNFIINQSNIGQRNIGGFAAQRGKKVGYTMLALFNKQEAYDVDKDNFTEVPESDEFTLNPKLFLYPNENTTITLGNSFTKGQRTGGDIEVIKNGTSPTHQYFEKNETVRNISTLEVNIKKGDNKTWVAKQGLSIFDRDISIPAYQFSGIDYNSFTDFSYISNGEQHSLVLGGNFIYNKFREKENSAGDRDNTIRTGGIYGQHTWDASEKVKLESGLRIDVTDYRNALYSNREAFVLPRVSLLLKYNSNWSSRIGAGMGYKNPTLFTEETETIQYRNVSQLNNIRSEKSYGTTADVNYKANISNDLTFSLNQMFFYTSIRRPIVLQENIPGNFSFMNAAEPVHSMGFETNAKFIYKENFKLFLGYTFTDIKATYLTGNQFLPRVPRGKLNSALIYEKEDVIKIGLEGYFTGRQYLSNGTKTPAFKELGFMAEKIFSKFSLYINFENFTDTRQSRYKNVVNGSPLAPSFDEIWTHTEGFVFNGGIKLKL
;
A
#
# COMPACT_ATOMS: atom_id res chain seq x y z
N MET A 1 18.97 10.09 -84.04
CA MET A 1 17.93 9.88 -83.05
C MET A 1 18.36 10.51 -81.72
N ALA A 2 18.05 11.79 -81.51
CA ALA A 2 18.47 12.57 -80.34
C ALA A 2 17.40 12.47 -79.27
N MET A 3 17.69 11.82 -78.14
CA MET A 3 16.79 11.80 -76.97
C MET A 3 16.93 13.15 -76.24
N LEU A 4 15.84 13.92 -76.24
CA LEU A 4 15.66 15.08 -75.40
C LEU A 4 15.38 14.60 -73.96
N TYR A 5 16.34 14.77 -73.03
CA TYR A 5 16.10 14.71 -71.57
C TYR A 5 15.42 16.02 -71.15
N SER A 6 14.14 16.01 -70.91
CA SER A 6 13.42 17.10 -70.25
C SER A 6 13.75 17.06 -68.73
N ASN A 7 14.62 17.93 -68.25
CA ASN A 7 14.79 18.21 -66.85
C ASN A 7 13.50 18.92 -66.35
N LEU A 8 12.64 18.21 -65.66
CA LEU A 8 11.56 18.78 -64.84
C LEU A 8 12.20 19.58 -63.70
N ALA A 9 12.29 20.89 -63.85
CA ALA A 9 12.66 21.80 -62.76
C ALA A 9 11.50 21.78 -61.71
N VAL A 10 11.65 21.01 -60.65
CA VAL A 10 10.71 21.07 -59.51
C VAL A 10 11.01 22.39 -58.80
N ALA A 11 10.00 23.28 -58.76
CA ALA A 11 10.10 24.52 -57.99
C ALA A 11 10.43 24.22 -56.53
N GLN A 12 11.60 24.68 -56.04
CA GLN A 12 12.05 24.50 -54.67
C GLN A 12 11.66 25.74 -53.87
N HIS A 13 10.83 25.53 -52.83
CA HIS A 13 10.35 26.56 -51.94
C HIS A 13 11.13 26.58 -50.61
N SER A 14 11.07 27.70 -49.89
CA SER A 14 11.58 27.84 -48.55
C SER A 14 10.43 28.08 -47.56
N LEU A 15 10.54 27.50 -46.39
CA LEU A 15 9.65 27.76 -45.23
C LEU A 15 10.48 28.45 -44.15
N GLN A 16 10.01 29.59 -43.68
CA GLN A 16 10.49 30.26 -42.47
C GLN A 16 9.52 30.05 -41.36
N VAL A 17 10.02 29.60 -40.20
CA VAL A 17 9.22 29.38 -38.97
C VAL A 17 9.75 30.35 -37.92
N LYS A 18 8.88 31.22 -37.41
CA LYS A 18 9.20 32.14 -36.33
C LYS A 18 8.57 31.68 -35.02
N VAL A 19 9.35 31.65 -33.96
CA VAL A 19 8.92 31.25 -32.64
C VAL A 19 9.11 32.39 -31.65
N ILE A 20 8.04 32.75 -30.92
CA ILE A 20 8.01 33.87 -29.98
C ILE A 20 7.39 33.46 -28.64
N TYR A 21 7.70 34.22 -27.56
CA TYR A 21 7.02 34.14 -26.28
C TYR A 21 5.67 34.94 -26.33
N PRO A 22 4.56 34.39 -25.80
CA PRO A 22 3.25 35.01 -25.94
C PRO A 22 3.11 36.38 -25.24
N GLU A 23 3.71 36.51 -24.06
CA GLU A 23 3.53 37.71 -23.22
C GLU A 23 4.43 38.89 -23.63
N THR A 24 5.63 38.59 -24.13
CA THR A 24 6.63 39.60 -24.44
C THR A 24 6.88 39.82 -25.93
N ASN A 25 6.33 38.96 -26.81
CA ASN A 25 6.64 38.87 -28.22
C ASN A 25 8.14 38.76 -28.54
N MET A 26 8.96 38.42 -27.55
CA MET A 26 10.39 38.22 -27.75
C MET A 26 10.68 36.92 -28.52
N PRO A 27 11.73 36.93 -29.39
CA PRO A 27 12.12 35.74 -30.13
C PRO A 27 12.67 34.65 -29.23
N VAL A 28 12.37 33.39 -29.54
CA VAL A 28 12.86 32.23 -28.83
C VAL A 28 14.12 31.71 -29.55
N LEU A 29 15.26 31.77 -28.88
CA LEU A 29 16.51 31.24 -29.36
C LEU A 29 16.62 29.73 -29.13
N SER A 30 17.18 28.98 -30.09
CA SER A 30 17.45 27.54 -29.99
C SER A 30 16.21 26.64 -29.82
N ALA A 31 15.01 27.12 -30.16
CA ALA A 31 13.84 26.21 -30.27
C ALA A 31 14.07 25.24 -31.45
N THR A 32 13.81 23.96 -31.23
CA THR A 32 13.92 22.94 -32.29
C THR A 32 12.65 22.91 -33.11
N VAL A 33 12.77 23.19 -34.39
CA VAL A 33 11.70 23.09 -35.39
C VAL A 33 11.93 21.82 -36.21
N SER A 34 10.93 20.97 -36.35
CA SER A 34 11.02 19.70 -37.08
C SER A 34 9.89 19.51 -38.08
N ILE A 35 10.22 18.95 -39.26
CA ILE A 35 9.28 18.49 -40.27
C ILE A 35 9.41 16.98 -40.37
N GLY A 36 8.55 16.26 -39.62
CA GLY A 36 8.64 14.81 -39.40
C GLY A 36 8.63 13.98 -40.68
N THR A 37 7.79 14.36 -41.65
CA THR A 37 7.69 13.67 -42.96
C THR A 37 9.00 13.73 -43.80
N LEU A 38 9.82 14.75 -43.59
CA LEU A 38 11.08 14.93 -44.30
C LEU A 38 12.33 14.60 -43.46
N LYS A 39 12.16 14.25 -42.16
CA LYS A 39 13.23 14.08 -41.18
C LYS A 39 14.20 15.26 -41.13
N LYS A 40 13.71 16.49 -41.36
CA LYS A 40 14.48 17.74 -41.31
C LYS A 40 14.26 18.45 -39.98
N ASN A 41 15.34 18.87 -39.32
CA ASN A 41 15.31 19.68 -38.11
C ASN A 41 16.15 20.95 -38.30
N ALA A 42 15.71 22.06 -37.69
CA ALA A 42 16.48 23.31 -37.62
C ALA A 42 16.24 23.96 -36.24
N ALA A 43 17.26 24.61 -35.69
CA ALA A 43 17.09 25.42 -34.47
C ALA A 43 16.83 26.87 -34.88
N THR A 44 16.03 27.60 -34.07
CA THR A 44 15.79 29.03 -34.24
C THR A 44 17.02 29.83 -33.88
N ASP A 45 17.29 30.89 -34.65
CA ASP A 45 18.35 31.86 -34.44
C ASP A 45 18.02 32.91 -33.37
N SER A 46 18.85 33.93 -33.19
CA SER A 46 18.64 35.04 -32.25
C SER A 46 17.41 35.90 -32.55
N LEU A 47 16.81 35.79 -33.74
CA LEU A 47 15.57 36.45 -34.14
C LEU A 47 14.37 35.51 -34.01
N GLY A 48 14.58 34.31 -33.45
CA GLY A 48 13.56 33.26 -33.27
C GLY A 48 13.15 32.59 -34.59
N VAL A 49 14.02 32.59 -35.63
CA VAL A 49 13.65 32.11 -36.96
C VAL A 49 14.45 30.85 -37.33
N ALA A 50 13.72 29.81 -37.74
CA ALA A 50 14.28 28.61 -38.37
C ALA A 50 13.91 28.56 -39.85
N VAL A 51 14.86 28.23 -40.75
CA VAL A 51 14.66 28.22 -42.18
C VAL A 51 14.87 26.84 -42.78
N PHE A 52 13.89 26.34 -43.51
CA PHE A 52 13.95 25.13 -44.30
C PHE A 52 13.97 25.48 -45.79
N LYS A 53 15.04 25.05 -46.49
CA LYS A 53 15.20 25.27 -47.94
C LYS A 53 14.90 23.99 -48.71
N ASN A 54 14.62 24.14 -50.01
CA ASN A 54 14.44 23.03 -50.93
C ASN A 54 13.26 22.13 -50.55
N LEU A 55 12.11 22.74 -50.32
CA LEU A 55 10.84 22.02 -50.07
C LEU A 55 10.06 21.89 -51.35
N ALA A 56 9.50 20.72 -51.63
CA ALA A 56 8.55 20.54 -52.73
C ALA A 56 7.21 21.19 -52.36
N ALA A 57 6.39 21.49 -53.34
CA ALA A 57 5.01 21.93 -53.09
C ALA A 57 4.22 20.77 -52.40
N GLY A 58 3.50 21.07 -51.32
CA GLY A 58 2.73 20.08 -50.55
C GLY A 58 2.40 20.56 -49.14
N SER A 59 1.67 19.69 -48.37
CA SER A 59 1.31 19.99 -47.02
C SER A 59 2.28 19.29 -46.03
N TYR A 60 2.75 20.07 -45.05
CA TYR A 60 3.76 19.63 -44.09
C TYR A 60 3.30 19.86 -42.65
N LYS A 61 3.48 18.86 -41.79
CA LYS A 61 3.28 18.99 -40.36
C LYS A 61 4.59 19.46 -39.72
N VAL A 62 4.55 20.69 -39.18
CA VAL A 62 5.69 21.33 -38.51
C VAL A 62 5.49 21.24 -37.02
N LYS A 63 6.48 20.72 -36.28
CA LYS A 63 6.50 20.66 -34.83
C LYS A 63 7.60 21.58 -34.29
N VAL A 64 7.25 22.37 -33.27
CA VAL A 64 8.19 23.20 -32.52
C VAL A 64 8.30 22.63 -31.11
N SER A 65 9.52 22.48 -30.60
CA SER A 65 9.82 22.09 -29.23
C SER A 65 10.91 22.97 -28.64
N HIS A 66 10.78 23.33 -27.37
CA HIS A 66 11.78 24.06 -26.60
C HIS A 66 11.75 23.57 -25.15
N ILE A 67 12.89 23.53 -24.48
CA ILE A 67 13.00 23.05 -23.09
C ILE A 67 12.15 23.97 -22.19
N GLY A 68 11.27 23.37 -21.38
CA GLY A 68 10.36 24.11 -20.49
C GLY A 68 9.08 24.62 -21.16
N PHE A 69 8.78 24.24 -22.43
CA PHE A 69 7.61 24.67 -23.15
C PHE A 69 6.87 23.51 -23.82
N GLU A 70 5.52 23.66 -23.94
CA GLU A 70 4.70 22.66 -24.63
C GLU A 70 5.06 22.54 -26.11
N ASN A 71 5.07 21.31 -26.61
CA ASN A 71 5.27 21.04 -28.02
C ASN A 71 4.13 21.60 -28.85
N GLN A 72 4.39 22.50 -29.76
CA GLN A 72 3.39 23.07 -30.68
C GLN A 72 3.47 22.40 -32.05
N VAL A 73 2.31 22.16 -32.67
CA VAL A 73 2.24 21.52 -33.98
C VAL A 73 1.25 22.28 -34.87
N ALA A 74 1.70 22.64 -36.08
CA ALA A 74 0.86 23.24 -37.10
C ALA A 74 1.06 22.56 -38.46
N THR A 75 0.05 22.62 -39.30
CA THR A 75 0.14 22.16 -40.70
C THR A 75 0.26 23.36 -41.64
N VAL A 76 1.25 23.36 -42.50
CA VAL A 76 1.49 24.41 -43.50
C VAL A 76 1.46 23.82 -44.89
N THR A 77 0.89 24.55 -45.84
CA THR A 77 0.92 24.19 -47.28
C THR A 77 1.91 25.05 -48.01
N ILE A 78 2.83 24.43 -48.74
CA ILE A 78 3.86 25.08 -49.54
C ILE A 78 3.42 25.06 -51.01
N PRO A 79 3.49 26.19 -51.79
CA PRO A 79 3.97 27.53 -51.41
C PRO A 79 3.02 28.22 -50.43
N GLN A 80 3.62 28.94 -49.47
CA GLN A 80 2.92 29.70 -48.44
C GLN A 80 2.80 31.16 -48.89
N ASN A 81 1.64 31.80 -48.57
CA ASN A 81 1.41 33.20 -48.88
C ASN A 81 2.00 34.18 -47.85
N GLU A 82 2.28 33.68 -46.63
CA GLU A 82 2.83 34.44 -45.52
C GLU A 82 4.38 34.36 -45.50
N SER A 83 5.03 35.42 -44.97
CA SER A 83 6.49 35.49 -44.91
C SER A 83 7.10 34.45 -43.97
N PHE A 84 6.37 34.04 -42.92
CA PHE A 84 6.77 33.02 -41.97
C PHE A 84 5.54 32.36 -41.32
N LEU A 85 5.72 31.09 -40.87
CA LEU A 85 4.79 30.38 -40.02
C LEU A 85 5.10 30.75 -38.56
N LEU A 86 4.15 31.40 -37.88
CA LEU A 86 4.32 31.85 -36.49
C LEU A 86 3.91 30.77 -35.52
N PHE A 87 4.77 30.49 -34.55
CA PHE A 87 4.47 29.71 -33.35
C PHE A 87 4.64 30.56 -32.11
N THR A 88 3.65 30.49 -31.23
CA THR A 88 3.69 31.08 -29.90
C THR A 88 3.87 29.92 -28.92
N ILE A 89 5.02 29.79 -28.27
CA ILE A 89 5.26 28.71 -27.29
C ILE A 89 4.65 29.09 -25.95
N THR A 90 3.84 28.19 -25.38
CA THR A 90 3.32 28.27 -24.03
C THR A 90 4.28 27.54 -23.11
N GLU A 91 4.65 28.13 -21.98
CA GLU A 91 5.40 27.39 -20.97
C GLU A 91 4.68 26.07 -20.72
N ALA A 92 5.42 24.95 -20.82
CA ALA A 92 4.89 23.72 -20.32
C ALA A 92 4.48 24.04 -18.88
N ALA A 93 3.22 23.84 -18.56
CA ALA A 93 2.86 23.79 -17.17
C ALA A 93 3.92 22.86 -16.57
N GLU A 94 4.76 23.36 -15.67
CA GLU A 94 5.50 22.47 -14.81
C GLU A 94 4.42 21.50 -14.36
N GLU A 95 4.48 20.23 -14.77
CA GLU A 95 3.84 19.20 -14.00
C GLU A 95 4.56 19.35 -12.64
N GLU A 96 3.98 20.22 -11.79
CA GLU A 96 4.20 20.12 -10.36
C GLU A 96 3.89 18.66 -10.12
N GLU A 97 4.95 17.83 -9.90
CA GLU A 97 4.77 16.48 -9.33
C GLU A 97 3.72 16.70 -8.24
N GLU A 98 2.47 16.20 -8.44
CA GLU A 98 1.36 16.56 -7.54
C GLU A 98 1.89 16.32 -6.14
N GLU A 99 2.22 17.39 -5.40
CA GLU A 99 2.88 17.29 -4.11
C GLU A 99 2.06 16.34 -3.26
N VAL A 100 2.62 15.18 -2.92
CA VAL A 100 1.90 14.10 -2.24
C VAL A 100 1.39 14.62 -0.90
N ILE A 101 0.08 14.88 -0.85
CA ILE A 101 -0.61 15.34 0.36
C ILE A 101 -0.87 14.12 1.25
N VAL A 102 -0.39 14.18 2.47
CA VAL A 102 -0.57 13.14 3.49
C VAL A 102 -1.90 13.34 4.20
N GLN A 103 -2.79 12.35 4.11
CA GLN A 103 -4.11 12.38 4.77
C GLN A 103 -4.04 11.85 6.22
N SER A 104 -3.15 10.91 6.51
CA SER A 104 -3.00 10.30 7.83
C SER A 104 -2.61 11.31 8.93
N THR A 105 -1.96 12.42 8.59
CA THR A 105 -1.64 13.48 9.58
C THR A 105 -2.78 14.46 9.81
N ARG A 106 -3.87 14.40 9.03
CA ARG A 106 -5.06 15.28 9.06
C ARG A 106 -4.78 16.77 8.77
N THR A 107 -3.55 17.16 8.51
CA THR A 107 -3.15 18.57 8.29
C THR A 107 -3.08 18.97 6.82
N SER A 108 -3.35 18.07 5.89
CA SER A 108 -3.24 18.31 4.44
C SER A 108 -1.88 18.90 4.01
N ARG A 109 -0.81 18.51 4.71
CA ARG A 109 0.56 18.94 4.41
C ARG A 109 1.21 17.96 3.42
N THR A 110 2.12 18.47 2.63
CA THR A 110 2.94 17.64 1.74
C THR A 110 3.96 16.85 2.55
N ILE A 111 4.36 15.70 2.03
CA ILE A 111 5.31 14.78 2.69
C ILE A 111 6.63 15.48 3.07
N ALA A 112 7.08 16.46 2.28
CA ALA A 112 8.28 17.24 2.53
C ALA A 112 8.16 18.18 3.74
N ASN A 113 6.92 18.51 4.16
CA ASN A 113 6.61 19.49 5.19
C ASN A 113 6.02 18.90 6.47
N VAL A 114 5.86 17.56 6.53
CA VAL A 114 5.36 16.86 7.72
C VAL A 114 6.52 16.47 8.64
N PRO A 115 6.51 16.88 9.94
CA PRO A 115 7.52 16.44 10.91
C PRO A 115 7.47 14.94 11.20
N THR A 116 6.27 14.34 11.18
CA THR A 116 6.10 12.88 11.23
C THR A 116 6.62 12.25 9.95
N ARG A 117 7.47 11.22 10.07
CA ARG A 117 7.89 10.45 8.91
C ARG A 117 6.71 9.62 8.38
N VAL A 118 6.33 9.88 7.14
CA VAL A 118 5.34 9.11 6.39
C VAL A 118 6.01 8.61 5.11
N GLU A 119 5.83 7.35 4.79
CA GLU A 119 6.14 6.78 3.48
C GLU A 119 4.85 6.70 2.68
N THR A 120 4.92 6.99 1.40
CA THR A 120 3.78 6.86 0.48
C THR A 120 4.14 5.92 -0.65
N ILE A 121 3.22 5.03 -0.98
CA ILE A 121 3.21 4.26 -2.22
C ILE A 121 2.17 4.92 -3.11
N GLU A 122 2.60 5.44 -4.23
CA GLU A 122 1.78 6.25 -5.11
C GLU A 122 1.00 5.41 -6.12
N LEU A 123 0.06 6.05 -6.83
CA LEU A 123 -0.83 5.40 -7.78
C LEU A 123 -0.09 4.61 -8.87
N GLU A 124 1.02 5.15 -9.38
CA GLU A 124 1.82 4.50 -10.41
C GLU A 124 2.37 3.15 -9.94
N GLU A 125 2.94 3.12 -8.73
CA GLU A 125 3.47 1.90 -8.11
C GLU A 125 2.34 0.92 -7.75
N ILE A 126 1.19 1.44 -7.26
CA ILE A 126 0.01 0.62 -6.99
C ILE A 126 -0.53 -0.03 -8.27
N ASP A 127 -0.62 0.71 -9.37
CA ASP A 127 -1.10 0.20 -10.66
C ASP A 127 -0.15 -0.87 -11.23
N GLU A 128 1.17 -0.73 -11.01
CA GLU A 128 2.18 -1.71 -11.37
C GLU A 128 2.01 -3.00 -10.58
N LYS A 129 1.97 -2.90 -9.25
CA LYS A 129 1.84 -4.08 -8.37
C LYS A 129 0.48 -4.75 -8.47
N SER A 130 -0.56 -4.00 -8.83
CA SER A 130 -1.88 -4.55 -9.15
C SER A 130 -1.89 -5.50 -10.35
N ASN A 131 -0.89 -5.41 -11.25
CA ASN A 131 -0.72 -6.36 -12.35
C ASN A 131 -0.23 -7.71 -11.86
N MET A 132 0.59 -7.73 -10.80
CA MET A 132 1.13 -8.97 -10.25
C MET A 132 0.06 -9.71 -9.44
N ARG A 133 -0.57 -9.04 -8.47
CA ARG A 133 -1.66 -9.61 -7.64
C ARG A 133 -2.84 -8.66 -7.56
N PRO A 134 -3.77 -8.73 -8.54
CA PRO A 134 -4.95 -7.84 -8.56
C PRO A 134 -5.91 -8.04 -7.39
N ALA A 135 -5.85 -9.18 -6.71
CA ALA A 135 -6.78 -9.56 -5.66
C ALA A 135 -6.66 -8.70 -4.41
N ASN A 136 -5.44 -8.36 -3.98
CA ASN A 136 -5.22 -7.74 -2.68
C ASN A 136 -3.89 -6.96 -2.57
N VAL A 137 -3.75 -6.22 -1.46
CA VAL A 137 -2.61 -5.32 -1.21
C VAL A 137 -1.37 -6.01 -0.62
N ALA A 138 -1.38 -7.32 -0.40
CA ALA A 138 -0.28 -8.01 0.28
C ALA A 138 1.06 -7.83 -0.46
N MET A 139 1.05 -7.89 -1.81
CA MET A 139 2.25 -7.70 -2.63
C MET A 139 2.82 -6.28 -2.50
N ILE A 140 1.96 -5.25 -2.55
CA ILE A 140 2.35 -3.85 -2.38
C ILE A 140 3.08 -3.63 -1.05
N LEU A 141 2.58 -4.25 0.02
CA LEU A 141 3.17 -4.14 1.36
C LEU A 141 4.44 -4.97 1.50
N HIS A 142 4.53 -6.15 0.84
CA HIS A 142 5.71 -7.02 0.92
C HIS A 142 6.98 -6.36 0.40
N GLU A 143 6.86 -5.48 -0.57
CA GLU A 143 7.97 -4.78 -1.20
C GLU A 143 8.45 -3.56 -0.41
N SER A 144 7.61 -3.01 0.46
CA SER A 144 7.99 -1.87 1.30
C SER A 144 9.09 -2.26 2.27
N THR A 145 10.13 -1.44 2.34
CA THR A 145 11.27 -1.65 3.25
C THR A 145 10.80 -1.68 4.71
N GLY A 146 11.28 -2.61 5.52
CA GLY A 146 10.89 -2.74 6.93
C GLY A 146 9.51 -3.38 7.16
N ILE A 147 8.85 -3.82 6.11
CA ILE A 147 7.58 -4.54 6.18
C ILE A 147 7.77 -6.00 5.76
N GLN A 148 7.11 -6.90 6.48
CA GLN A 148 7.06 -8.32 6.18
C GLN A 148 5.59 -8.75 6.15
N VAL A 149 5.17 -9.40 5.07
CA VAL A 149 3.93 -10.17 5.03
C VAL A 149 4.26 -11.59 5.50
N GLN A 150 3.64 -12.01 6.60
CA GLN A 150 3.88 -13.31 7.22
C GLN A 150 2.66 -14.19 7.03
N GLN A 151 2.81 -15.31 6.32
CA GLN A 151 1.77 -16.33 6.26
C GLN A 151 1.62 -16.98 7.63
N THR A 152 0.36 -17.10 8.12
CA THR A 152 0.04 -17.60 9.46
C THR A 152 -0.59 -19.00 9.44
N SER A 153 -1.12 -19.45 8.29
CA SER A 153 -1.65 -20.79 8.09
C SER A 153 -1.00 -21.44 6.86
N ALA A 154 -0.57 -22.68 7.02
CA ALA A 154 -0.01 -23.49 5.93
C ALA A 154 -1.09 -23.91 4.90
N THR A 155 -2.34 -24.03 5.33
CA THR A 155 -3.43 -24.59 4.52
C THR A 155 -4.38 -23.52 3.98
N SER A 156 -4.78 -22.52 4.77
CA SER A 156 -5.72 -21.48 4.34
C SER A 156 -5.06 -20.22 3.74
N GLY A 157 -3.72 -20.12 3.82
CA GLY A 157 -2.96 -19.00 3.27
C GLY A 157 -3.21 -17.66 3.97
N ASN A 158 -3.77 -17.68 5.19
CA ASN A 158 -3.96 -16.46 5.99
C ASN A 158 -2.62 -15.78 6.23
N SER A 159 -2.63 -14.44 6.23
CA SER A 159 -1.40 -13.65 6.31
C SER A 159 -1.57 -12.41 7.18
N SER A 160 -0.51 -12.04 7.86
CA SER A 160 -0.42 -10.87 8.72
C SER A 160 0.71 -9.95 8.24
N ILE A 161 0.63 -8.66 8.58
CA ILE A 161 1.66 -7.67 8.27
C ILE A 161 2.49 -7.41 9.54
N ARG A 162 3.81 -7.46 9.43
CA ARG A 162 4.75 -7.08 10.49
C ARG A 162 5.52 -5.84 10.07
N ILE A 163 5.53 -4.81 10.91
CA ILE A 163 6.34 -3.61 10.73
C ILE A 163 7.46 -3.64 11.78
N GLN A 164 8.70 -3.46 11.31
CA GLN A 164 9.89 -3.49 12.19
C GLN A 164 9.99 -4.78 13.02
N GLY A 165 9.52 -5.89 12.46
CA GLY A 165 9.50 -7.22 13.06
C GLY A 165 8.42 -7.44 14.13
N LEU A 166 7.63 -6.42 14.50
CA LEU A 166 6.55 -6.54 15.46
C LEU A 166 5.32 -7.20 14.83
N ASP A 167 4.63 -8.06 15.61
CA ASP A 167 3.40 -8.76 15.23
C ASP A 167 2.35 -7.81 14.65
N GLY A 168 1.60 -8.28 13.68
CA GLY A 168 0.59 -7.50 12.95
C GLY A 168 -0.49 -6.88 13.82
N ARG A 169 -0.78 -7.45 14.99
CA ARG A 169 -1.71 -6.86 15.96
C ARG A 169 -1.28 -5.47 16.48
N TYR A 170 0.02 -5.12 16.37
CA TYR A 170 0.57 -3.82 16.75
C TYR A 170 0.54 -2.79 15.63
N THR A 171 0.08 -3.16 14.44
CA THR A 171 -0.12 -2.28 13.30
C THR A 171 -1.60 -1.97 13.12
N GLN A 172 -1.94 -0.69 13.01
CA GLN A 172 -3.31 -0.29 12.72
C GLN A 172 -3.52 -0.14 11.21
N LEU A 173 -4.44 -0.92 10.67
CA LEU A 173 -4.87 -0.83 9.27
C LEU A 173 -6.09 0.08 9.16
N LEU A 174 -6.03 1.04 8.24
CA LEU A 174 -7.09 2.01 7.96
C LEU A 174 -7.44 1.97 6.47
N LYS A 175 -8.69 2.22 6.14
CA LYS A 175 -9.11 2.59 4.78
C LYS A 175 -9.82 3.94 4.87
N ASP A 176 -9.28 4.97 4.17
CA ASP A 176 -9.72 6.37 4.26
C ASP A 176 -9.78 6.92 5.70
N GLY A 177 -8.86 6.45 6.55
CA GLY A 177 -8.80 6.83 7.97
C GLY A 177 -9.82 6.13 8.86
N PHE A 178 -10.55 5.11 8.39
CA PHE A 178 -11.45 4.29 9.20
C PHE A 178 -10.76 3.00 9.67
N PRO A 179 -10.66 2.75 10.99
CA PRO A 179 -9.96 1.60 11.57
C PRO A 179 -10.89 0.36 11.67
N ASN A 180 -11.33 -0.16 10.53
CA ASN A 180 -12.32 -1.24 10.47
C ASN A 180 -11.71 -2.64 10.20
N PHE A 181 -10.41 -2.78 10.40
CA PHE A 181 -9.64 -3.99 10.17
C PHE A 181 -8.86 -4.39 11.42
N GLY A 182 -8.55 -5.66 11.57
CA GLY A 182 -7.82 -6.20 12.73
C GLY A 182 -8.71 -7.06 13.64
N ASN A 183 -8.26 -7.35 14.85
CA ASN A 183 -8.90 -8.28 15.80
C ASN A 183 -9.19 -9.65 15.16
N PHE A 184 -10.41 -10.14 15.21
CA PHE A 184 -10.79 -11.43 14.63
C PHE A 184 -10.49 -11.56 13.13
N SER A 185 -10.44 -10.46 12.41
CA SER A 185 -10.14 -10.44 10.99
C SER A 185 -8.65 -10.28 10.66
N SER A 186 -7.75 -10.24 11.65
CA SER A 186 -6.34 -9.83 11.45
C SER A 186 -5.59 -10.66 10.40
N GLY A 187 -5.77 -11.96 10.36
CA GLY A 187 -5.14 -12.88 9.39
C GLY A 187 -5.67 -12.79 7.96
N LEU A 188 -6.77 -12.04 7.73
CA LEU A 188 -7.41 -11.87 6.42
C LEU A 188 -7.47 -10.41 5.96
N SER A 189 -7.23 -9.44 6.86
CA SER A 189 -7.47 -8.02 6.57
C SER A 189 -6.75 -7.52 5.31
N ILE A 190 -5.46 -7.84 5.14
CA ILE A 190 -4.68 -7.41 3.97
C ILE A 190 -5.04 -8.19 2.70
N LEU A 191 -5.64 -9.37 2.83
CA LEU A 191 -6.07 -10.21 1.72
C LEU A 191 -7.42 -9.78 1.14
N GLU A 192 -8.22 -9.02 1.91
CA GLU A 192 -9.55 -8.55 1.53
C GLU A 192 -9.60 -7.06 1.14
N ILE A 193 -8.45 -6.42 0.93
CA ILE A 193 -8.34 -5.03 0.44
C ILE A 193 -7.81 -5.08 -0.99
N PRO A 194 -8.66 -4.84 -2.02
CA PRO A 194 -8.19 -4.78 -3.40
C PRO A 194 -7.46 -3.47 -3.68
N PRO A 195 -6.42 -3.46 -4.53
CA PRO A 195 -5.66 -2.26 -4.86
C PRO A 195 -6.32 -1.35 -5.90
N LEU A 196 -7.26 -1.84 -6.69
CA LEU A 196 -7.76 -1.17 -7.90
C LEU A 196 -8.49 0.16 -7.62
N ASP A 197 -9.07 0.35 -6.42
CA ASP A 197 -9.71 1.60 -5.98
C ASP A 197 -8.77 2.54 -5.21
N LEU A 198 -7.49 2.18 -5.01
CA LEU A 198 -6.56 2.97 -4.24
C LEU A 198 -5.92 4.11 -5.07
N LYS A 199 -5.72 5.26 -4.43
CA LYS A 199 -4.92 6.39 -4.91
C LYS A 199 -3.51 6.31 -4.38
N GLN A 200 -3.36 6.03 -3.08
CA GLN A 200 -2.06 5.94 -2.39
C GLN A 200 -2.18 5.06 -1.14
N VAL A 201 -1.05 4.51 -0.71
CA VAL A 201 -0.91 3.86 0.61
C VAL A 201 0.04 4.69 1.45
N GLU A 202 -0.40 5.11 2.63
CA GLU A 202 0.40 5.90 3.58
C GLU A 202 0.84 5.02 4.73
N ILE A 203 2.13 5.02 5.03
CA ILE A 203 2.73 4.18 6.07
C ILE A 203 3.46 5.07 7.07
N ILE A 204 2.99 5.08 8.31
CA ILE A 204 3.68 5.69 9.45
C ILE A 204 4.31 4.56 10.24
N LYS A 205 5.63 4.54 10.39
CA LYS A 205 6.36 3.56 11.18
C LYS A 205 6.70 4.12 12.56
N GLY A 206 6.53 3.28 13.59
CA GLY A 206 6.69 3.66 14.98
C GLY A 206 5.41 4.22 15.63
N PRO A 207 5.45 4.68 16.89
CA PRO A 207 4.26 5.11 17.63
C PRO A 207 3.55 6.29 16.99
N ALA A 208 2.29 6.10 16.61
CA ALA A 208 1.44 7.11 15.95
C ALA A 208 0.16 7.42 16.74
N SER A 209 0.13 7.09 18.03
CA SER A 209 -1.08 7.03 18.86
C SER A 209 -1.88 8.32 19.04
N PRO A 210 -1.35 9.57 19.00
CA PRO A 210 -2.20 10.74 19.25
C PRO A 210 -3.42 10.83 18.35
N LEU A 211 -3.28 10.61 17.06
CA LEU A 211 -4.41 10.66 16.13
C LEU A 211 -5.18 9.33 16.02
N PHE A 212 -4.54 8.19 16.33
CA PHE A 212 -5.06 6.87 15.99
C PHE A 212 -5.45 6.01 17.21
N GLY A 213 -4.88 6.28 18.39
CA GLY A 213 -5.21 5.57 19.64
C GLY A 213 -4.64 4.16 19.72
N ALA A 214 -5.44 3.21 20.20
CA ALA A 214 -5.04 1.85 20.45
C ALA A 214 -4.56 1.11 19.21
N GLY A 215 -3.45 0.37 19.31
CA GLY A 215 -2.95 -0.50 18.23
C GLY A 215 -1.95 0.14 17.27
N ALA A 216 -1.74 1.46 17.32
CA ALA A 216 -0.73 2.15 16.53
C ALA A 216 0.64 2.15 17.23
N ILE A 217 1.16 0.95 17.56
CA ILE A 217 2.45 0.74 18.24
C ILE A 217 3.59 0.58 17.25
N ALA A 218 3.48 -0.38 16.34
CA ALA A 218 4.44 -0.60 15.26
C ALA A 218 4.27 0.42 14.14
N GLY A 219 3.04 0.90 13.96
CA GLY A 219 2.72 1.91 12.95
C GLY A 219 1.26 1.91 12.53
N VAL A 220 1.03 2.66 11.47
CA VAL A 220 -0.28 2.81 10.82
C VAL A 220 -0.08 2.61 9.32
N VAL A 221 -0.96 1.84 8.69
CA VAL A 221 -1.07 1.74 7.23
C VAL A 221 -2.46 2.24 6.84
N ASN A 222 -2.51 3.32 6.07
CA ASN A 222 -3.76 3.92 5.60
C ASN A 222 -3.89 3.77 4.09
N PHE A 223 -4.87 2.99 3.66
CA PHE A 223 -5.23 2.80 2.25
C PHE A 223 -6.17 3.92 1.82
N VAL A 224 -5.67 4.86 1.05
CA VAL A 224 -6.44 6.03 0.57
C VAL A 224 -7.03 5.70 -0.78
N THR A 225 -8.34 5.80 -0.91
CA THR A 225 -9.04 5.49 -2.16
C THR A 225 -9.11 6.70 -3.10
N ARG A 226 -9.32 6.42 -4.38
CA ARG A 226 -9.53 7.44 -5.42
C ARG A 226 -10.82 8.20 -5.15
N THR A 227 -10.79 9.50 -5.40
CA THR A 227 -11.97 10.39 -5.40
C THR A 227 -12.42 10.66 -6.84
N PRO A 228 -13.73 10.89 -7.09
CA PRO A 228 -14.21 11.13 -8.44
C PRO A 228 -13.75 12.50 -8.95
N LYS A 229 -13.27 12.55 -10.20
CA LYS A 229 -12.93 13.76 -10.96
C LYS A 229 -14.03 14.04 -12.00
N GLU A 230 -14.07 15.25 -12.57
CA GLU A 230 -15.01 15.61 -13.62
C GLU A 230 -14.81 14.77 -14.88
N THR A 231 -13.56 14.49 -15.22
CA THR A 231 -13.21 13.47 -16.21
C THR A 231 -13.48 12.09 -15.61
N GLY A 232 -14.39 11.33 -16.24
CA GLY A 232 -14.68 9.95 -15.81
C GLY A 232 -13.46 9.06 -15.92
N VAL A 233 -13.34 8.09 -15.01
CA VAL A 233 -12.30 7.06 -15.03
C VAL A 233 -12.98 5.70 -15.00
N TYR A 234 -12.70 4.85 -15.97
CA TYR A 234 -13.24 3.50 -16.08
C TYR A 234 -12.13 2.52 -16.39
N ASN A 235 -11.76 1.72 -15.41
CA ASN A 235 -10.69 0.73 -15.52
C ASN A 235 -11.28 -0.67 -15.37
N PHE A 236 -10.87 -1.60 -16.24
CA PHE A 236 -11.23 -3.01 -16.15
C PHE A 236 -9.97 -3.85 -16.20
N ILE A 237 -9.95 -4.95 -15.47
CA ILE A 237 -8.84 -5.89 -15.44
C ILE A 237 -9.34 -7.32 -15.59
N ILE A 238 -8.62 -8.09 -16.39
CA ILE A 238 -8.74 -9.54 -16.49
C ILE A 238 -7.34 -10.11 -16.34
N ASN A 239 -7.17 -11.02 -15.40
CA ASN A 239 -5.89 -11.67 -15.12
C ASN A 239 -6.06 -13.19 -14.99
N GLN A 240 -5.05 -13.93 -15.43
CA GLN A 240 -4.97 -15.38 -15.32
C GLN A 240 -3.55 -15.81 -14.97
N SER A 241 -3.40 -16.74 -14.02
CA SER A 241 -2.11 -17.36 -13.68
C SER A 241 -2.02 -18.82 -14.07
N ASN A 242 -0.78 -19.35 -14.08
CA ASN A 242 -0.50 -20.77 -14.32
C ASN A 242 -0.95 -21.69 -13.17
N ILE A 243 -1.13 -21.13 -11.97
CA ILE A 243 -1.58 -21.86 -10.77
C ILE A 243 -3.11 -21.80 -10.59
N GLY A 244 -3.86 -21.46 -11.65
CA GLY A 244 -5.34 -21.46 -11.62
C GLY A 244 -5.98 -20.22 -11.02
N GLN A 245 -5.23 -19.12 -10.77
CA GLN A 245 -5.82 -17.85 -10.32
C GLN A 245 -6.46 -17.12 -11.50
N ARG A 246 -7.68 -16.60 -11.28
CA ARG A 246 -8.46 -15.77 -12.21
C ARG A 246 -9.01 -14.55 -11.47
N ASN A 247 -8.76 -13.36 -12.03
CA ASN A 247 -9.27 -12.11 -11.48
C ASN A 247 -10.00 -11.35 -12.56
N ILE A 248 -11.23 -10.92 -12.28
CA ILE A 248 -12.04 -10.08 -13.17
C ILE A 248 -12.57 -8.94 -12.34
N GLY A 249 -12.24 -7.71 -12.70
CA GLY A 249 -12.66 -6.56 -11.92
C GLY A 249 -12.77 -5.28 -12.72
N GLY A 250 -13.42 -4.28 -12.11
CA GLY A 250 -13.56 -2.97 -12.69
C GLY A 250 -13.70 -1.89 -11.62
N PHE A 251 -13.19 -0.71 -11.95
CA PHE A 251 -13.33 0.51 -11.16
C PHE A 251 -13.91 1.59 -12.06
N ALA A 252 -14.94 2.28 -11.54
CA ALA A 252 -15.58 3.41 -12.20
C ALA A 252 -15.65 4.59 -11.23
N ALA A 253 -15.36 5.80 -11.73
CA ALA A 253 -15.43 7.03 -10.95
C ALA A 253 -15.82 8.20 -11.85
N GLN A 254 -16.78 9.03 -11.40
CA GLN A 254 -17.13 10.26 -12.08
C GLN A 254 -17.74 11.28 -11.11
N ARG A 255 -17.44 12.55 -11.31
CA ARG A 255 -17.98 13.68 -10.56
C ARG A 255 -18.87 14.54 -11.44
N GLY A 256 -20.10 14.77 -10.97
CA GLY A 256 -20.96 15.85 -11.46
C GLY A 256 -20.89 17.06 -10.51
N LYS A 257 -21.65 18.11 -10.82
CA LYS A 257 -21.67 19.36 -10.04
C LYS A 257 -22.11 19.16 -8.57
N LYS A 258 -23.10 18.31 -8.33
CA LYS A 258 -23.68 18.08 -6.98
C LYS A 258 -23.46 16.67 -6.45
N VAL A 259 -23.15 15.73 -7.31
CA VAL A 259 -23.03 14.31 -6.96
C VAL A 259 -21.86 13.71 -7.72
N GLY A 260 -21.06 12.90 -7.04
CA GLY A 260 -20.05 12.05 -7.64
C GLY A 260 -20.16 10.63 -7.11
N TYR A 261 -19.53 9.69 -7.78
CA TYR A 261 -19.47 8.30 -7.32
C TYR A 261 -18.13 7.65 -7.65
N THR A 262 -17.78 6.67 -6.86
CA THR A 262 -16.79 5.65 -7.21
C THR A 262 -17.39 4.27 -6.95
N MET A 263 -17.00 3.30 -7.76
CA MET A 263 -17.48 1.92 -7.61
C MET A 263 -16.38 0.95 -8.04
N LEU A 264 -16.00 0.05 -7.15
CA LEU A 264 -15.16 -1.11 -7.44
C LEU A 264 -16.02 -2.37 -7.37
N ALA A 265 -15.87 -3.26 -8.34
CA ALA A 265 -16.35 -4.64 -8.29
C ALA A 265 -15.20 -5.55 -8.72
N LEU A 266 -14.92 -6.60 -7.92
CA LEU A 266 -13.82 -7.54 -8.18
C LEU A 266 -14.26 -8.96 -7.81
N PHE A 267 -14.03 -9.88 -8.72
CA PHE A 267 -14.18 -11.31 -8.51
C PHE A 267 -12.83 -12.01 -8.63
N ASN A 268 -12.47 -12.79 -7.63
CA ASN A 268 -11.24 -13.55 -7.56
C ASN A 268 -11.58 -15.02 -7.40
N LYS A 269 -10.95 -15.87 -8.21
CA LYS A 269 -11.01 -17.32 -8.07
C LYS A 269 -9.61 -17.90 -8.09
N GLN A 270 -9.32 -18.85 -7.21
CA GLN A 270 -8.08 -19.62 -7.16
C GLN A 270 -8.43 -21.10 -7.08
N GLU A 271 -7.81 -21.90 -7.91
CA GLU A 271 -7.89 -23.36 -7.83
C GLU A 271 -6.90 -23.89 -6.78
N ALA A 272 -7.23 -25.00 -6.13
CA ALA A 272 -6.30 -25.65 -5.19
C ALA A 272 -5.01 -26.06 -5.93
N TYR A 273 -3.86 -25.66 -5.40
CA TYR A 273 -2.57 -25.91 -6.03
C TYR A 273 -1.59 -26.56 -5.06
N ASP A 274 -1.04 -27.70 -5.49
CA ASP A 274 -0.03 -28.51 -4.82
C ASP A 274 1.25 -28.45 -5.66
N VAL A 275 2.28 -27.75 -5.18
CA VAL A 275 3.49 -27.49 -5.96
C VAL A 275 4.54 -28.59 -5.78
N ASP A 276 4.56 -29.29 -4.66
CA ASP A 276 5.56 -30.32 -4.36
C ASP A 276 5.04 -31.76 -4.50
N LYS A 277 3.74 -31.89 -4.79
CA LYS A 277 3.05 -33.16 -5.08
C LYS A 277 2.98 -34.11 -3.86
N ASP A 278 2.81 -33.52 -2.69
CA ASP A 278 2.60 -34.26 -1.46
C ASP A 278 1.12 -34.53 -1.14
N ASN A 279 0.20 -34.14 -2.05
CA ASN A 279 -1.25 -34.16 -1.97
C ASN A 279 -1.85 -33.12 -1.00
N PHE A 280 -1.09 -32.17 -0.51
CA PHE A 280 -1.60 -31.02 0.24
C PHE A 280 -1.42 -29.72 -0.53
N THR A 281 -2.30 -28.76 -0.25
CA THR A 281 -2.26 -27.46 -0.95
C THR A 281 -1.25 -26.52 -0.34
N GLU A 282 -0.36 -25.95 -1.15
CA GLU A 282 0.39 -24.74 -0.81
C GLU A 282 -0.43 -23.48 -1.08
N VAL A 283 -1.33 -23.53 -2.07
CA VAL A 283 -2.28 -22.45 -2.36
C VAL A 283 -3.70 -23.01 -2.23
N PRO A 284 -4.52 -22.49 -1.30
CA PRO A 284 -5.89 -22.97 -1.11
C PRO A 284 -6.79 -22.66 -2.32
N GLU A 285 -7.78 -23.50 -2.55
CA GLU A 285 -8.92 -23.10 -3.36
C GLU A 285 -9.60 -21.88 -2.71
N SER A 286 -9.91 -20.86 -3.51
CA SER A 286 -10.66 -19.71 -2.99
C SER A 286 -11.54 -19.07 -4.05
N ASP A 287 -12.70 -18.58 -3.58
CA ASP A 287 -13.62 -17.72 -4.31
C ASP A 287 -13.89 -16.48 -3.46
N GLU A 288 -13.74 -15.29 -4.04
CA GLU A 288 -13.96 -14.03 -3.33
C GLU A 288 -14.63 -13.02 -4.26
N PHE A 289 -15.62 -12.33 -3.74
CA PHE A 289 -16.28 -11.21 -4.38
C PHE A 289 -16.22 -9.97 -3.50
N THR A 290 -15.74 -8.86 -4.06
CA THR A 290 -15.68 -7.55 -3.40
C THR A 290 -16.44 -6.50 -4.18
N LEU A 291 -17.23 -5.66 -3.47
CA LEU A 291 -17.98 -4.54 -4.01
C LEU A 291 -17.82 -3.32 -3.10
N ASN A 292 -17.24 -2.23 -3.66
CA ASN A 292 -16.97 -0.99 -2.90
C ASN A 292 -17.63 0.22 -3.60
N PRO A 293 -18.94 0.49 -3.42
CA PRO A 293 -19.56 1.72 -3.88
C PRO A 293 -19.29 2.88 -2.90
N LYS A 294 -19.06 4.08 -3.44
CA LYS A 294 -19.09 5.34 -2.69
C LYS A 294 -19.88 6.40 -3.41
N LEU A 295 -20.67 7.15 -2.67
CA LEU A 295 -21.45 8.31 -3.13
C LEU A 295 -20.89 9.57 -2.47
N PHE A 296 -20.63 10.58 -3.31
CA PHE A 296 -20.15 11.89 -2.87
C PHE A 296 -21.23 12.92 -3.17
N LEU A 297 -21.66 13.64 -2.14
CA LEU A 297 -22.64 14.71 -2.25
C LEU A 297 -21.93 16.04 -1.98
N TYR A 298 -22.17 17.01 -2.84
CA TYR A 298 -21.62 18.37 -2.78
C TYR A 298 -22.77 19.38 -2.64
N PRO A 299 -23.37 19.53 -1.41
CA PRO A 299 -24.48 20.46 -1.20
C PRO A 299 -24.12 21.91 -1.55
N ASN A 300 -22.87 22.28 -1.30
CA ASN A 300 -22.23 23.53 -1.66
C ASN A 300 -20.71 23.32 -1.82
N GLU A 301 -19.97 24.35 -2.23
CA GLU A 301 -18.51 24.30 -2.48
C GLU A 301 -17.69 23.98 -1.23
N ASN A 302 -18.22 24.25 -0.04
CA ASN A 302 -17.54 24.07 1.24
C ASN A 302 -17.91 22.77 1.95
N THR A 303 -18.88 22.01 1.47
CA THR A 303 -19.39 20.81 2.15
C THR A 303 -19.32 19.61 1.24
N THR A 304 -18.64 18.56 1.74
CA THR A 304 -18.63 17.25 1.09
C THR A 304 -19.16 16.20 2.08
N ILE A 305 -20.14 15.42 1.62
CA ILE A 305 -20.66 14.27 2.37
C ILE A 305 -20.32 13.02 1.56
N THR A 306 -19.61 12.08 2.15
CA THR A 306 -19.23 10.80 1.52
C THR A 306 -19.93 9.66 2.23
N LEU A 307 -20.68 8.87 1.49
CA LEU A 307 -21.30 7.62 1.93
C LEU A 307 -20.59 6.49 1.22
N GLY A 308 -19.97 5.59 1.98
CA GLY A 308 -19.25 4.44 1.45
C GLY A 308 -19.77 3.13 2.00
N ASN A 309 -19.68 2.08 1.18
CA ASN A 309 -19.83 0.71 1.64
C ASN A 309 -18.71 -0.14 1.03
N SER A 310 -18.22 -1.11 1.80
CA SER A 310 -17.30 -2.14 1.34
C SER A 310 -17.87 -3.48 1.76
N PHE A 311 -18.23 -4.29 0.78
CA PHE A 311 -18.76 -5.64 0.98
C PHE A 311 -17.77 -6.63 0.39
N THR A 312 -17.35 -7.62 1.19
CA THR A 312 -16.54 -8.76 0.73
C THR A 312 -17.16 -10.05 1.24
N LYS A 313 -17.33 -11.01 0.34
CA LYS A 313 -17.69 -12.39 0.67
C LYS A 313 -16.64 -13.30 0.09
N GLY A 314 -16.06 -14.16 0.93
CA GLY A 314 -14.98 -15.06 0.54
C GLY A 314 -15.11 -16.44 1.15
N GLN A 315 -14.55 -17.42 0.45
CA GLN A 315 -14.35 -18.79 0.92
C GLN A 315 -12.94 -19.22 0.55
N ARG A 316 -12.25 -19.89 1.47
CA ARG A 316 -10.94 -20.50 1.23
C ARG A 316 -10.93 -21.90 1.80
N THR A 317 -10.46 -22.88 1.04
CA THR A 317 -10.35 -24.28 1.48
C THR A 317 -8.99 -24.81 1.06
N GLY A 318 -8.19 -25.20 2.05
CA GLY A 318 -6.90 -25.85 1.82
C GLY A 318 -6.79 -27.15 2.62
N GLY A 319 -5.73 -27.89 2.40
CA GLY A 319 -5.47 -29.19 3.01
C GLY A 319 -5.31 -30.28 1.95
N ASP A 320 -5.82 -31.45 2.23
CA ASP A 320 -5.72 -32.60 1.34
C ASP A 320 -6.50 -32.39 0.03
N ILE A 321 -5.82 -32.46 -1.11
CA ILE A 321 -6.38 -32.25 -2.44
C ILE A 321 -7.51 -33.23 -2.76
N GLU A 322 -7.38 -34.48 -2.27
CA GLU A 322 -8.44 -35.49 -2.48
C GLU A 322 -9.72 -35.10 -1.73
N VAL A 323 -9.59 -34.52 -0.54
CA VAL A 323 -10.74 -34.02 0.22
C VAL A 323 -11.38 -32.82 -0.47
N ILE A 324 -10.59 -31.90 -1.01
CA ILE A 324 -11.11 -30.72 -1.70
C ILE A 324 -11.88 -31.11 -2.97
N LYS A 325 -11.39 -32.09 -3.74
CA LYS A 325 -11.97 -32.52 -5.01
C LYS A 325 -13.15 -33.49 -4.83
N ASN A 326 -13.03 -34.45 -3.92
CA ASN A 326 -13.90 -35.63 -3.85
C ASN A 326 -14.64 -35.75 -2.51
N GLY A 327 -14.34 -34.86 -1.54
CA GLY A 327 -14.88 -34.98 -0.18
C GLY A 327 -14.08 -35.94 0.70
N THR A 328 -14.46 -36.04 1.97
CA THR A 328 -13.78 -36.89 2.95
C THR A 328 -13.97 -38.38 2.66
N SER A 329 -12.92 -39.16 2.92
CA SER A 329 -12.92 -40.63 2.78
C SER A 329 -12.25 -41.28 4.01
N PRO A 330 -12.28 -42.63 4.15
CA PRO A 330 -11.60 -43.32 5.25
C PRO A 330 -10.08 -43.07 5.30
N THR A 331 -9.45 -42.70 4.20
CA THR A 331 -8.01 -42.48 4.07
C THR A 331 -7.59 -41.02 3.92
N HIS A 332 -8.53 -40.12 3.60
CA HIS A 332 -8.32 -38.70 3.34
C HIS A 332 -9.38 -37.89 4.08
N GLN A 333 -9.01 -37.07 5.07
CA GLN A 333 -9.98 -36.39 5.93
C GLN A 333 -9.63 -34.93 6.17
N TYR A 334 -8.36 -34.51 6.05
CA TYR A 334 -7.97 -33.20 6.51
C TYR A 334 -8.32 -32.08 5.50
N PHE A 335 -8.97 -31.06 6.02
CA PHE A 335 -9.20 -29.76 5.35
C PHE A 335 -9.20 -28.64 6.38
N GLU A 336 -8.90 -27.43 5.96
CA GLU A 336 -9.18 -26.20 6.67
C GLU A 336 -9.99 -25.29 5.76
N LYS A 337 -11.23 -25.00 6.16
CA LYS A 337 -12.16 -24.14 5.44
C LYS A 337 -12.39 -22.86 6.22
N ASN A 338 -12.24 -21.71 5.57
CA ASN A 338 -12.58 -20.39 6.08
C ASN A 338 -13.69 -19.78 5.19
N GLU A 339 -14.82 -19.44 5.78
CA GLU A 339 -15.90 -18.70 5.11
C GLU A 339 -16.04 -17.34 5.78
N THR A 340 -16.08 -16.27 5.00
CA THR A 340 -16.11 -14.89 5.52
C THR A 340 -17.15 -14.03 4.82
N VAL A 341 -17.78 -13.16 5.61
CA VAL A 341 -18.60 -12.05 5.12
C VAL A 341 -18.18 -10.80 5.87
N ARG A 342 -17.71 -9.80 5.15
CA ARG A 342 -17.38 -8.48 5.69
C ARG A 342 -18.30 -7.42 5.09
N ASN A 343 -18.86 -6.58 5.93
CA ASN A 343 -19.56 -5.37 5.49
C ASN A 343 -19.10 -4.17 6.32
N ILE A 344 -18.62 -3.13 5.65
CA ILE A 344 -18.17 -1.88 6.25
C ILE A 344 -18.96 -0.74 5.62
N SER A 345 -19.76 -0.04 6.42
CA SER A 345 -20.47 1.17 6.01
C SER A 345 -19.83 2.40 6.63
N THR A 346 -19.58 3.43 5.84
CA THR A 346 -18.91 4.66 6.28
C THR A 346 -19.70 5.89 5.88
N LEU A 347 -19.70 6.88 6.79
CA LEU A 347 -20.17 8.23 6.55
C LEU A 347 -19.05 9.20 6.93
N GLU A 348 -18.71 10.11 6.04
CA GLU A 348 -17.80 11.22 6.32
C GLU A 348 -18.43 12.52 5.89
N VAL A 349 -18.39 13.51 6.77
CA VAL A 349 -18.86 14.89 6.51
C VAL A 349 -17.70 15.84 6.71
N ASN A 350 -17.32 16.54 5.65
CA ASN A 350 -16.29 17.56 5.65
C ASN A 350 -16.92 18.94 5.40
N ILE A 351 -16.70 19.88 6.32
CA ILE A 351 -17.20 21.26 6.21
C ILE A 351 -16.01 22.22 6.32
N LYS A 352 -15.71 22.91 5.23
CA LYS A 352 -14.70 23.96 5.18
C LYS A 352 -15.30 25.30 5.58
N LYS A 353 -14.57 26.09 6.38
CA LYS A 353 -14.95 27.45 6.74
C LYS A 353 -13.78 28.40 6.46
N GLY A 354 -13.86 29.07 5.32
CA GLY A 354 -12.72 29.77 4.72
C GLY A 354 -11.65 28.76 4.26
N ASP A 355 -10.45 29.24 3.95
CA ASP A 355 -9.40 28.43 3.34
C ASP A 355 -8.65 27.54 4.33
N ASN A 356 -8.74 27.82 5.62
CA ASN A 356 -7.86 27.25 6.62
C ASN A 356 -8.55 26.50 7.78
N LYS A 357 -9.87 26.42 7.81
CA LYS A 357 -10.59 25.71 8.87
C LYS A 357 -11.47 24.60 8.30
N THR A 358 -11.41 23.41 8.88
CA THR A 358 -12.22 22.27 8.45
C THR A 358 -12.76 21.52 9.67
N TRP A 359 -14.06 21.22 9.62
CA TRP A 359 -14.71 20.28 10.54
C TRP A 359 -14.90 18.96 9.85
N VAL A 360 -14.53 17.88 10.51
CA VAL A 360 -14.68 16.52 9.98
C VAL A 360 -15.46 15.68 10.98
N ALA A 361 -16.53 15.04 10.52
CA ALA A 361 -17.25 14.03 11.28
C ALA A 361 -17.21 12.70 10.52
N LYS A 362 -16.86 11.63 11.21
CA LYS A 362 -16.76 10.26 10.67
C LYS A 362 -17.60 9.30 11.49
N GLN A 363 -18.34 8.41 10.80
CA GLN A 363 -19.01 7.27 11.38
C GLN A 363 -18.72 6.04 10.55
N GLY A 364 -18.12 5.01 11.15
CA GLY A 364 -17.90 3.69 10.55
C GLY A 364 -18.66 2.62 11.31
N LEU A 365 -19.29 1.70 10.58
CA LEU A 365 -19.91 0.49 11.12
C LEU A 365 -19.36 -0.70 10.36
N SER A 366 -18.88 -1.71 11.06
CA SER A 366 -18.31 -2.92 10.45
C SER A 366 -18.90 -4.16 11.09
N ILE A 367 -19.23 -5.12 10.26
CA ILE A 367 -19.61 -6.49 10.65
C ILE A 367 -18.66 -7.43 9.92
N PHE A 368 -18.00 -8.29 10.66
CA PHE A 368 -17.17 -9.35 10.11
C PHE A 368 -17.62 -10.70 10.68
N ASP A 369 -18.19 -11.52 9.82
CA ASP A 369 -18.62 -12.88 10.11
C ASP A 369 -17.60 -13.87 9.55
N ARG A 370 -17.14 -14.82 10.37
CA ARG A 370 -16.18 -15.82 9.96
C ARG A 370 -16.47 -17.18 10.57
N ASP A 371 -16.44 -18.20 9.72
CA ASP A 371 -16.52 -19.61 10.11
C ASP A 371 -15.23 -20.31 9.69
N ILE A 372 -14.55 -20.97 10.63
CA ILE A 372 -13.38 -21.80 10.42
C ILE A 372 -13.76 -23.25 10.74
N SER A 373 -13.57 -24.15 9.79
CA SER A 373 -13.86 -25.57 9.96
C SER A 373 -12.63 -26.42 9.62
N ILE A 374 -12.31 -27.35 10.53
CA ILE A 374 -11.36 -28.44 10.30
C ILE A 374 -12.04 -29.76 10.73
N PRO A 375 -11.49 -30.94 10.45
CA PRO A 375 -12.10 -32.20 10.88
C PRO A 375 -12.42 -32.22 12.38
N ALA A 376 -13.68 -32.51 12.70
CA ALA A 376 -14.20 -32.60 14.07
C ALA A 376 -14.10 -31.32 14.93
N TYR A 377 -13.81 -30.14 14.32
CA TYR A 377 -13.76 -28.88 15.04
C TYR A 377 -14.26 -27.72 14.18
N GLN A 378 -15.01 -26.81 14.80
CA GLN A 378 -15.44 -25.55 14.19
C GLN A 378 -15.24 -24.39 15.16
N PHE A 379 -14.77 -23.27 14.64
CA PHE A 379 -14.76 -21.99 15.31
C PHE A 379 -15.49 -20.96 14.46
N SER A 380 -16.53 -20.37 15.03
CA SER A 380 -17.39 -19.42 14.33
C SER A 380 -17.64 -18.20 15.19
N GLY A 381 -17.55 -17.03 14.60
CA GLY A 381 -17.75 -15.79 15.35
C GLY A 381 -18.12 -14.60 14.48
N ILE A 382 -18.69 -13.58 15.13
CA ILE A 382 -19.04 -12.30 14.51
C ILE A 382 -18.37 -11.17 15.31
N ASP A 383 -17.65 -10.29 14.60
CA ASP A 383 -17.04 -9.07 15.15
C ASP A 383 -17.82 -7.84 14.68
N TYR A 384 -18.41 -7.10 15.62
CA TYR A 384 -19.13 -5.85 15.39
C TYR A 384 -18.26 -4.69 15.81
N ASN A 385 -18.02 -3.74 14.92
CA ASN A 385 -17.22 -2.56 15.20
C ASN A 385 -17.99 -1.28 14.86
N SER A 386 -17.89 -0.28 15.74
CA SER A 386 -18.37 1.07 15.49
C SER A 386 -17.27 2.05 15.82
N PHE A 387 -17.03 2.99 14.89
CA PHE A 387 -16.05 4.07 15.02
C PHE A 387 -16.76 5.39 14.76
N THR A 388 -16.74 6.28 15.75
CA THR A 388 -17.22 7.67 15.62
C THR A 388 -16.06 8.60 15.91
N ASP A 389 -15.80 9.57 15.04
CA ASP A 389 -14.72 10.58 15.21
C ASP A 389 -15.25 11.95 14.83
N PHE A 390 -14.90 12.94 15.62
CA PHE A 390 -15.16 14.33 15.32
C PHE A 390 -13.86 15.12 15.50
N SER A 391 -13.48 15.88 14.48
CA SER A 391 -12.26 16.67 14.52
C SER A 391 -12.44 18.07 13.93
N TYR A 392 -11.74 19.02 14.54
CA TYR A 392 -11.55 20.38 14.06
C TYR A 392 -10.10 20.55 13.64
N ILE A 393 -9.89 21.05 12.42
CA ILE A 393 -8.59 21.28 11.81
C ILE A 393 -8.48 22.77 11.51
N SER A 394 -7.38 23.40 11.91
CA SER A 394 -7.07 24.79 11.57
C SER A 394 -5.63 24.87 11.05
N ASN A 395 -5.47 25.30 9.81
CA ASN A 395 -4.17 25.43 9.14
C ASN A 395 -3.85 26.92 8.99
N GLY A 396 -3.01 27.47 9.85
CA GLY A 396 -2.46 28.81 9.69
C GLY A 396 -1.07 28.76 9.05
N GLU A 397 -0.49 29.90 8.75
CA GLU A 397 0.83 30.03 8.11
C GLU A 397 1.95 29.36 8.93
N GLN A 398 1.99 29.62 10.23
CA GLN A 398 3.02 29.08 11.14
C GLN A 398 2.49 27.98 12.07
N HIS A 399 1.18 27.90 12.27
CA HIS A 399 0.57 27.01 13.25
C HIS A 399 -0.56 26.22 12.62
N SER A 400 -0.50 24.89 12.68
CA SER A 400 -1.62 24.01 12.39
C SER A 400 -2.06 23.30 13.65
N LEU A 401 -3.37 23.20 13.84
CA LEU A 401 -3.99 22.59 15.02
C LEU A 401 -5.03 21.57 14.58
N VAL A 402 -4.94 20.36 15.14
CA VAL A 402 -5.98 19.34 15.06
C VAL A 402 -6.47 19.04 16.46
N LEU A 403 -7.76 19.22 16.70
CA LEU A 403 -8.42 18.86 17.97
C LEU A 403 -9.53 17.89 17.65
N GLY A 404 -9.72 16.87 18.48
CA GLY A 404 -10.80 15.94 18.23
C GLY A 404 -11.07 14.98 19.38
N GLY A 405 -12.10 14.17 19.15
CA GLY A 405 -12.45 13.08 20.03
C GLY A 405 -13.08 11.96 19.25
N ASN A 406 -12.91 10.73 19.75
CA ASN A 406 -13.52 9.56 19.13
C ASN A 406 -14.09 8.61 20.16
N PHE A 407 -15.00 7.78 19.69
CA PHE A 407 -15.55 6.66 20.42
C PHE A 407 -15.47 5.41 19.55
N ILE A 408 -14.89 4.35 20.11
CA ILE A 408 -14.73 3.05 19.45
C ILE A 408 -15.45 1.99 20.28
N TYR A 409 -16.29 1.22 19.64
CA TYR A 409 -16.98 0.08 20.21
C TYR A 409 -16.65 -1.16 19.40
N ASN A 410 -16.09 -2.18 20.04
CA ASN A 410 -15.82 -3.49 19.45
C ASN A 410 -16.54 -4.54 20.27
N LYS A 411 -17.23 -5.47 19.61
CA LYS A 411 -17.91 -6.60 20.26
C LYS A 411 -17.71 -7.84 19.42
N PHE A 412 -16.96 -8.79 19.95
CA PHE A 412 -16.88 -10.14 19.42
C PHE A 412 -17.93 -11.04 20.06
N ARG A 413 -18.60 -11.83 19.24
CA ARG A 413 -19.54 -12.89 19.65
C ARG A 413 -19.15 -14.20 19.00
N GLU A 414 -18.91 -15.19 19.80
CA GLU A 414 -18.77 -16.57 19.34
C GLU A 414 -20.15 -17.16 19.07
N LYS A 415 -20.30 -17.91 17.94
CA LYS A 415 -21.59 -18.53 17.59
C LYS A 415 -21.82 -19.82 18.40
N GLU A 416 -23.08 -20.20 18.60
CA GLU A 416 -23.50 -21.32 19.46
C GLU A 416 -22.92 -22.69 19.04
N ASN A 417 -22.62 -22.89 17.77
CA ASN A 417 -22.02 -24.11 17.24
C ASN A 417 -20.48 -24.16 17.38
N SER A 418 -19.90 -23.16 17.99
CA SER A 418 -18.47 -23.10 18.31
C SER A 418 -18.20 -23.71 19.70
N ALA A 419 -16.99 -24.25 19.92
CA ALA A 419 -16.64 -25.02 21.11
C ALA A 419 -16.22 -24.16 22.31
N GLY A 420 -16.65 -22.91 22.43
CA GLY A 420 -16.24 -22.03 23.51
C GLY A 420 -17.21 -20.89 23.79
N ASP A 421 -16.90 -20.06 24.79
CA ASP A 421 -17.57 -18.80 25.11
C ASP A 421 -16.47 -17.72 25.28
N ARG A 422 -16.01 -17.14 24.15
CA ARG A 422 -14.95 -16.13 24.14
C ARG A 422 -15.49 -14.74 23.83
N ASP A 423 -16.78 -14.55 24.06
CA ASP A 423 -17.46 -13.25 23.92
C ASP A 423 -16.72 -12.16 24.68
N ASN A 424 -16.50 -11.04 24.01
CA ASN A 424 -15.91 -9.88 24.65
C ASN A 424 -16.42 -8.56 24.06
N THR A 425 -16.28 -7.50 24.85
CA THR A 425 -16.63 -6.15 24.43
C THR A 425 -15.53 -5.19 24.87
N ILE A 426 -15.11 -4.31 23.95
CA ILE A 426 -14.16 -3.22 24.22
C ILE A 426 -14.82 -1.91 23.87
N ARG A 427 -14.78 -0.95 24.80
CA ARG A 427 -15.24 0.42 24.60
C ARG A 427 -14.08 1.36 24.86
N THR A 428 -13.79 2.25 23.92
CA THR A 428 -12.73 3.24 24.08
C THR A 428 -13.27 4.61 23.74
N GLY A 429 -13.20 5.53 24.70
CA GLY A 429 -13.43 6.96 24.49
C GLY A 429 -12.11 7.70 24.54
N GLY A 430 -11.82 8.53 23.55
CA GLY A 430 -10.57 9.26 23.45
C GLY A 430 -10.76 10.71 23.05
N ILE A 431 -9.93 11.59 23.63
CA ILE A 431 -9.78 12.98 23.19
C ILE A 431 -8.31 13.20 22.79
N TYR A 432 -8.09 14.00 21.77
CA TYR A 432 -6.75 14.25 21.26
C TYR A 432 -6.57 15.67 20.74
N GLY A 433 -5.32 16.13 20.79
CA GLY A 433 -4.88 17.35 20.16
C GLY A 433 -3.50 17.18 19.57
N GLN A 434 -3.27 17.77 18.41
CA GLN A 434 -1.97 17.83 17.74
C GLN A 434 -1.73 19.26 17.25
N HIS A 435 -0.58 19.80 17.58
CA HIS A 435 -0.15 21.11 17.15
C HIS A 435 1.14 20.98 16.34
N THR A 436 1.16 21.54 15.16
CA THR A 436 2.35 21.65 14.32
C THR A 436 2.75 23.13 14.24
N TRP A 437 3.98 23.43 14.63
CA TRP A 437 4.57 24.74 14.61
C TRP A 437 5.70 24.82 13.59
N ASP A 438 5.54 25.67 12.60
CA ASP A 438 6.57 26.03 11.63
C ASP A 438 7.40 27.19 12.24
N ALA A 439 8.34 26.83 13.12
CA ALA A 439 9.20 27.81 13.83
C ALA A 439 10.06 28.62 12.84
N SER A 440 10.39 28.02 11.69
CA SER A 440 11.03 28.66 10.55
C SER A 440 10.82 27.75 9.30
N GLU A 441 11.28 28.18 8.13
CA GLU A 441 11.34 27.34 6.93
C GLU A 441 12.17 26.07 7.15
N LYS A 442 13.16 26.12 8.05
CA LYS A 442 14.09 25.03 8.34
C LYS A 442 13.68 24.15 9.51
N VAL A 443 12.85 24.63 10.42
CA VAL A 443 12.52 23.94 11.68
C VAL A 443 11.01 23.85 11.85
N LYS A 444 10.49 22.64 11.91
CA LYS A 444 9.07 22.36 12.15
C LYS A 444 8.95 21.37 13.31
N LEU A 445 8.11 21.71 14.28
CA LEU A 445 7.85 20.90 15.47
C LEU A 445 6.38 20.46 15.48
N GLU A 446 6.13 19.19 15.65
CA GLU A 446 4.80 18.61 15.86
C GLU A 446 4.74 18.00 17.25
N SER A 447 3.74 18.40 18.04
CA SER A 447 3.47 17.87 19.37
C SER A 447 2.03 17.41 19.45
N GLY A 448 1.81 16.21 19.96
CA GLY A 448 0.49 15.61 20.11
C GLY A 448 0.29 15.04 21.51
N LEU A 449 -0.94 15.10 21.99
CA LEU A 449 -1.37 14.48 23.23
C LEU A 449 -2.73 13.83 23.02
N ARG A 450 -2.86 12.61 23.50
CA ARG A 450 -4.14 11.86 23.52
C ARG A 450 -4.39 11.30 24.92
N ILE A 451 -5.64 11.32 25.33
CA ILE A 451 -6.13 10.66 26.56
C ILE A 451 -7.23 9.70 26.16
N ASP A 452 -7.02 8.40 26.45
CA ASP A 452 -7.99 7.34 26.22
C ASP A 452 -8.43 6.73 27.53
N VAL A 453 -9.72 6.40 27.62
CA VAL A 453 -10.28 5.52 28.64
C VAL A 453 -10.88 4.31 27.92
N THR A 454 -10.36 3.12 28.24
CA THR A 454 -10.83 1.86 27.66
C THR A 454 -11.46 0.97 28.74
N ASP A 455 -12.50 0.24 28.36
CA ASP A 455 -13.23 -0.70 29.20
C ASP A 455 -13.34 -2.03 28.44
N TYR A 456 -12.59 -3.04 28.88
CA TYR A 456 -12.65 -4.42 28.38
C TYR A 456 -13.56 -5.26 29.27
N ARG A 457 -14.45 -6.06 28.67
CA ARG A 457 -15.35 -6.97 29.38
C ARG A 457 -15.53 -8.29 28.66
N ASN A 458 -15.50 -9.37 29.41
CA ASN A 458 -15.96 -10.69 29.03
C ASN A 458 -16.71 -11.35 30.23
N ALA A 459 -17.04 -12.64 30.13
CA ALA A 459 -17.74 -13.35 31.18
C ALA A 459 -16.91 -13.51 32.48
N LEU A 460 -15.57 -13.55 32.39
CA LEU A 460 -14.70 -13.84 33.54
C LEU A 460 -14.26 -12.57 34.28
N TYR A 461 -14.03 -11.44 33.57
CA TYR A 461 -13.50 -10.23 34.20
C TYR A 461 -13.87 -8.96 33.43
N SER A 462 -13.71 -7.82 34.08
CA SER A 462 -13.72 -6.51 33.45
C SER A 462 -12.46 -5.73 33.85
N ASN A 463 -11.92 -4.97 32.91
CA ASN A 463 -10.73 -4.15 33.14
C ASN A 463 -10.94 -2.76 32.53
N ARG A 464 -10.83 -1.72 33.36
CA ARG A 464 -10.89 -0.33 32.93
C ARG A 464 -9.54 0.33 33.12
N GLU A 465 -8.96 0.85 32.05
CA GLU A 465 -7.66 1.51 32.06
C GLU A 465 -7.74 2.89 31.40
N ALA A 466 -6.88 3.80 31.87
CA ALA A 466 -6.69 5.11 31.26
C ALA A 466 -5.25 5.25 30.75
N PHE A 467 -5.10 5.90 29.59
CA PHE A 467 -3.81 6.10 28.92
C PHE A 467 -3.61 7.56 28.57
N VAL A 468 -2.41 8.07 28.86
CA VAL A 468 -1.92 9.37 28.39
C VAL A 468 -0.81 9.08 27.37
N LEU A 469 -0.99 9.53 26.14
CA LEU A 469 -0.18 9.17 24.98
C LEU A 469 0.43 10.42 24.35
N PRO A 470 1.55 10.92 24.87
CA PRO A 470 2.27 12.03 24.26
C PRO A 470 3.04 11.56 23.02
N ARG A 471 3.23 12.48 22.08
CA ARG A 471 4.10 12.33 20.91
C ARG A 471 4.75 13.65 20.55
N VAL A 472 6.00 13.61 20.13
CA VAL A 472 6.70 14.75 19.59
C VAL A 472 7.46 14.32 18.33
N SER A 473 7.49 15.18 17.31
CA SER A 473 8.26 14.99 16.09
C SER A 473 8.86 16.31 15.65
N LEU A 474 10.12 16.29 15.26
CA LEU A 474 10.90 17.44 14.81
C LEU A 474 11.39 17.17 13.39
N LEU A 475 11.17 18.12 12.48
CA LEU A 475 11.75 18.16 11.14
C LEU A 475 12.78 19.29 11.10
N LEU A 476 13.99 18.95 10.65
CA LEU A 476 15.09 19.89 10.41
C LEU A 476 15.46 19.85 8.92
N LYS A 477 15.34 20.97 8.23
CA LYS A 477 15.81 21.17 6.85
C LYS A 477 17.12 21.96 6.90
N TYR A 478 18.23 21.31 6.61
CA TYR A 478 19.55 21.96 6.63
C TYR A 478 19.76 22.83 5.38
N ASN A 479 19.31 22.32 4.24
CA ASN A 479 19.29 22.98 2.93
C ASN A 479 18.27 22.28 2.03
N SER A 480 18.25 22.60 0.74
CA SER A 480 17.35 21.96 -0.26
C SER A 480 17.55 20.44 -0.41
N ASN A 481 18.73 19.93 -0.11
CA ASN A 481 19.10 18.53 -0.31
C ASN A 481 19.02 17.68 0.95
N TRP A 482 19.28 18.27 2.14
CA TRP A 482 19.42 17.54 3.38
C TRP A 482 18.32 17.89 4.39
N SER A 483 17.69 16.87 4.93
CA SER A 483 16.75 17.02 6.05
C SER A 483 16.87 15.85 7.02
N SER A 484 16.42 16.05 8.25
CA SER A 484 16.34 15.02 9.29
C SER A 484 15.02 15.12 10.02
N ARG A 485 14.50 13.98 10.47
CA ARG A 485 13.35 13.89 11.37
C ARG A 485 13.73 13.10 12.60
N ILE A 486 13.19 13.50 13.75
CA ILE A 486 13.29 12.76 15.00
C ILE A 486 11.91 12.74 15.62
N GLY A 487 11.41 11.56 15.97
CA GLY A 487 10.11 11.38 16.58
C GLY A 487 10.18 10.44 17.78
N ALA A 488 9.37 10.72 18.81
CA ALA A 488 9.18 9.84 19.95
C ALA A 488 7.72 9.87 20.39
N GLY A 489 7.21 8.73 20.89
CA GLY A 489 5.83 8.64 21.33
C GLY A 489 5.54 7.41 22.18
N MET A 490 4.35 7.38 22.73
CA MET A 490 3.80 6.28 23.52
C MET A 490 2.60 5.68 22.82
N GLY A 491 2.34 4.39 23.09
CA GLY A 491 1.21 3.65 22.55
C GLY A 491 0.69 2.60 23.53
N TYR A 492 -0.44 2.01 23.20
CA TYR A 492 -0.99 0.86 23.91
C TYR A 492 -1.79 -0.04 22.98
N LYS A 493 -2.01 -1.30 23.41
CA LYS A 493 -2.89 -2.26 22.75
C LYS A 493 -3.85 -2.84 23.77
N ASN A 494 -5.13 -2.83 23.46
CA ASN A 494 -6.15 -3.52 24.26
C ASN A 494 -5.91 -5.03 24.24
N PRO A 495 -6.30 -5.75 25.31
CA PRO A 495 -6.24 -7.20 25.33
C PRO A 495 -6.99 -7.81 24.16
N THR A 496 -6.40 -8.81 23.52
CA THR A 496 -7.03 -9.58 22.45
C THR A 496 -6.57 -11.03 22.50
N LEU A 497 -7.46 -11.96 22.15
CA LEU A 497 -7.11 -13.36 21.96
C LEU A 497 -6.75 -13.67 20.48
N PHE A 498 -6.95 -12.70 19.60
CA PHE A 498 -6.68 -12.83 18.15
C PHE A 498 -5.24 -12.44 17.86
N THR A 499 -4.35 -13.42 17.91
CA THR A 499 -2.91 -13.30 17.64
C THR A 499 -2.51 -14.24 16.51
N GLU A 500 -1.30 -14.06 15.95
CA GLU A 500 -0.78 -14.98 14.93
C GLU A 500 -0.69 -16.43 15.45
N GLU A 501 -0.32 -16.61 16.71
CA GLU A 501 -0.20 -17.93 17.34
C GLU A 501 -1.56 -18.64 17.45
N THR A 502 -2.62 -17.92 17.87
CA THR A 502 -3.96 -18.53 17.97
C THR A 502 -4.59 -18.78 16.60
N GLU A 503 -4.29 -17.95 15.61
CA GLU A 503 -4.70 -18.16 14.22
C GLU A 503 -4.12 -19.45 13.65
N THR A 504 -2.84 -19.74 13.92
CA THR A 504 -2.14 -20.95 13.45
C THR A 504 -2.78 -22.25 13.99
N ILE A 505 -3.41 -22.21 15.15
CA ILE A 505 -4.12 -23.35 15.76
C ILE A 505 -5.65 -23.27 15.64
N GLN A 506 -6.15 -22.41 14.74
CA GLN A 506 -7.58 -22.18 14.48
C GLN A 506 -8.37 -21.88 15.76
N TYR A 507 -7.76 -21.20 16.73
CA TYR A 507 -8.33 -20.90 18.08
C TYR A 507 -8.74 -22.14 18.88
N ARG A 508 -8.28 -23.33 18.49
CA ARG A 508 -8.62 -24.59 19.17
C ARG A 508 -8.05 -24.65 20.58
N ASN A 509 -8.91 -25.00 21.55
CA ASN A 509 -8.56 -25.10 22.97
C ASN A 509 -7.92 -23.83 23.56
N VAL A 510 -8.21 -22.66 22.99
CA VAL A 510 -7.78 -21.37 23.54
C VAL A 510 -8.85 -20.88 24.52
N SER A 511 -8.47 -20.67 25.76
CA SER A 511 -9.35 -20.13 26.80
C SER A 511 -9.63 -18.64 26.56
N GLN A 512 -10.80 -18.17 27.04
CA GLN A 512 -11.04 -16.73 27.08
C GLN A 512 -10.03 -16.00 27.97
N LEU A 513 -9.81 -14.73 27.71
CA LEU A 513 -8.90 -13.91 28.49
C LEU A 513 -9.37 -13.79 29.94
N ASN A 514 -8.46 -13.90 30.91
CA ASN A 514 -8.74 -13.73 32.31
C ASN A 514 -7.65 -12.90 32.98
N ASN A 515 -8.02 -11.78 33.62
CA ASN A 515 -7.11 -10.87 34.31
C ASN A 515 -5.95 -10.33 33.45
N ILE A 516 -6.16 -10.15 32.16
CA ILE A 516 -5.17 -9.61 31.21
C ILE A 516 -5.28 -8.09 31.17
N ARG A 517 -4.13 -7.40 31.26
CA ARG A 517 -4.00 -5.95 31.12
C ARG A 517 -3.54 -5.56 29.74
N SER A 518 -3.85 -4.32 29.35
CA SER A 518 -3.37 -3.75 28.10
C SER A 518 -1.85 -3.67 28.06
N GLU A 519 -1.29 -3.90 26.89
CA GLU A 519 0.13 -3.72 26.60
C GLU A 519 0.45 -2.23 26.42
N LYS A 520 1.62 -1.78 26.88
CA LYS A 520 2.06 -0.37 26.78
C LYS A 520 3.37 -0.30 26.01
N SER A 521 3.52 0.72 25.18
CA SER A 521 4.75 0.90 24.43
C SER A 521 5.28 2.32 24.50
N TYR A 522 6.58 2.45 24.28
CA TYR A 522 7.25 3.67 23.91
C TYR A 522 8.24 3.39 22.80
N GLY A 523 8.42 4.34 21.91
CA GLY A 523 9.34 4.19 20.79
C GLY A 523 9.84 5.53 20.28
N THR A 524 10.92 5.45 19.52
CA THR A 524 11.55 6.57 18.86
C THR A 524 12.02 6.19 17.47
N THR A 525 11.96 7.16 16.57
CA THR A 525 12.50 7.06 15.21
C THR A 525 13.34 8.27 14.90
N ALA A 526 14.44 8.09 14.17
CA ALA A 526 15.25 9.17 13.65
C ALA A 526 15.64 8.88 12.21
N ASP A 527 15.53 9.84 11.32
CA ASP A 527 15.96 9.66 9.92
C ASP A 527 16.82 10.82 9.42
N VAL A 528 17.59 10.52 8.38
CA VAL A 528 18.31 11.49 7.58
C VAL A 528 17.95 11.25 6.13
N ASN A 529 17.55 12.32 5.44
CA ASN A 529 17.17 12.30 4.05
C ASN A 529 18.15 13.15 3.23
N TYR A 530 18.56 12.60 2.09
CA TYR A 530 19.33 13.31 1.09
C TYR A 530 18.64 13.15 -0.27
N LYS A 531 18.43 14.25 -1.00
CA LYS A 531 17.92 14.24 -2.39
C LYS A 531 18.71 15.27 -3.19
N ALA A 532 19.27 14.87 -4.32
CA ALA A 532 20.01 15.77 -5.21
C ALA A 532 19.93 15.32 -6.67
N ASN A 533 19.94 16.29 -7.57
CA ASN A 533 20.24 16.08 -8.97
C ASN A 533 21.76 16.08 -9.13
N ILE A 534 22.37 14.89 -9.30
CA ILE A 534 23.82 14.74 -9.44
C ILE A 534 24.27 15.27 -10.80
N SER A 535 23.42 15.13 -11.82
CA SER A 535 23.57 15.72 -13.15
C SER A 535 22.20 16.03 -13.74
N ASN A 536 22.14 16.63 -14.92
CA ASN A 536 20.87 16.90 -15.64
C ASN A 536 20.05 15.63 -15.89
N ASP A 537 20.72 14.47 -15.96
CA ASP A 537 20.10 13.19 -16.29
C ASP A 537 19.98 12.25 -15.08
N LEU A 538 20.55 12.58 -13.91
CA LEU A 538 20.63 11.66 -12.77
C LEU A 538 20.18 12.30 -11.47
N THR A 539 19.06 11.81 -10.94
CA THR A 539 18.57 12.12 -9.59
C THR A 539 18.90 10.98 -8.64
N PHE A 540 19.40 11.31 -7.48
CA PHE A 540 19.67 10.37 -6.37
C PHE A 540 18.96 10.80 -5.11
N SER A 541 18.33 9.86 -4.41
CA SER A 541 17.81 10.08 -3.06
C SER A 541 18.20 8.93 -2.14
N LEU A 542 18.47 9.28 -0.89
CA LEU A 542 18.83 8.36 0.18
C LEU A 542 18.04 8.72 1.45
N ASN A 543 17.38 7.75 2.04
CA ASN A 543 16.81 7.86 3.38
C ASN A 543 17.44 6.79 4.27
N GLN A 544 18.00 7.23 5.40
CA GLN A 544 18.51 6.34 6.45
C GLN A 544 17.68 6.57 7.70
N MET A 545 16.97 5.55 8.17
CA MET A 545 16.16 5.59 9.38
C MET A 545 16.70 4.64 10.43
N PHE A 546 16.63 5.05 11.69
CA PHE A 546 16.86 4.23 12.88
C PHE A 546 15.58 4.18 13.70
N PHE A 547 15.31 3.04 14.33
CA PHE A 547 14.12 2.87 15.15
C PHE A 547 14.42 2.07 16.43
N TYR A 548 13.64 2.37 17.45
CA TYR A 548 13.58 1.60 18.70
C TYR A 548 12.15 1.62 19.24
N THR A 549 11.63 0.44 19.58
CA THR A 549 10.31 0.28 20.21
C THR A 549 10.41 -0.74 21.34
N SER A 550 9.84 -0.42 22.51
CA SER A 550 9.73 -1.31 23.64
C SER A 550 8.25 -1.51 23.99
N ILE A 551 7.83 -2.78 24.15
CA ILE A 551 6.47 -3.17 24.54
C ILE A 551 6.54 -3.81 25.91
N ARG A 552 5.89 -3.20 26.88
CA ARG A 552 5.79 -3.68 28.26
C ARG A 552 4.53 -4.50 28.48
N ARG A 553 4.62 -5.55 29.30
CA ARG A 553 3.52 -6.47 29.61
C ARG A 553 2.94 -7.10 28.32
N PRO A 554 3.79 -7.63 27.40
CA PRO A 554 3.27 -8.26 26.21
C PRO A 554 2.35 -9.42 26.59
N ILE A 555 1.28 -9.60 25.82
CA ILE A 555 0.34 -10.70 25.98
C ILE A 555 0.92 -11.92 25.26
N VAL A 556 1.08 -13.02 25.98
CA VAL A 556 1.72 -14.23 25.50
C VAL A 556 0.79 -15.41 25.65
N LEU A 557 0.71 -16.25 24.61
CA LEU A 557 0.00 -17.52 24.65
C LEU A 557 0.85 -18.57 25.37
N GLN A 558 0.27 -19.27 26.33
CA GLN A 558 0.93 -20.36 27.08
C GLN A 558 0.13 -21.65 26.97
N GLU A 559 0.83 -22.73 26.81
CA GLU A 559 0.27 -24.07 26.97
C GLU A 559 0.38 -24.49 28.44
N ASN A 560 -0.77 -24.49 29.16
CA ASN A 560 -0.80 -24.82 30.58
C ASN A 560 -0.86 -26.33 30.84
N ILE A 561 -1.59 -27.01 29.98
CA ILE A 561 -1.72 -28.48 29.93
C ILE A 561 -1.57 -28.85 28.46
N PRO A 562 -0.95 -29.98 28.11
CA PRO A 562 -0.80 -30.36 26.71
C PRO A 562 -2.08 -30.19 25.89
N GLY A 563 -2.02 -29.38 24.84
CA GLY A 563 -3.12 -29.07 23.94
C GLY A 563 -4.11 -28.01 24.45
N ASN A 564 -3.92 -27.39 25.64
CA ASN A 564 -4.81 -26.33 26.16
C ASN A 564 -4.02 -25.04 26.41
N PHE A 565 -4.54 -23.95 25.86
CA PHE A 565 -3.83 -22.67 25.80
C PHE A 565 -4.59 -21.58 26.58
N SER A 566 -3.82 -20.72 27.25
CA SER A 566 -4.34 -19.51 27.88
C SER A 566 -3.36 -18.36 27.70
N PHE A 567 -3.83 -17.14 27.96
CA PHE A 567 -3.01 -15.93 27.84
C PHE A 567 -2.54 -15.44 29.21
N MET A 568 -1.35 -14.84 29.21
CA MET A 568 -0.83 -14.07 30.34
C MET A 568 -0.11 -12.81 29.87
N ASN A 569 0.03 -11.81 30.76
CA ASN A 569 0.98 -10.73 30.55
C ASN A 569 2.37 -11.19 31.02
N ALA A 570 3.35 -11.20 30.11
CA ALA A 570 4.73 -11.44 30.50
C ALA A 570 5.28 -10.27 31.34
N ALA A 571 6.16 -10.58 32.30
CA ALA A 571 6.78 -9.56 33.14
C ALA A 571 7.83 -8.73 32.37
N GLU A 572 8.58 -9.41 31.51
CA GLU A 572 9.65 -8.82 30.74
C GLU A 572 9.16 -8.30 29.37
N PRO A 573 9.76 -7.21 28.86
CA PRO A 573 9.33 -6.55 27.64
C PRO A 573 9.75 -7.27 26.35
N VAL A 574 9.16 -6.82 25.23
CA VAL A 574 9.69 -7.02 23.88
C VAL A 574 10.41 -5.74 23.44
N HIS A 575 11.61 -5.89 22.89
CA HIS A 575 12.38 -4.79 22.31
C HIS A 575 12.59 -5.04 20.82
N SER A 576 12.21 -4.08 19.99
CA SER A 576 12.53 -4.05 18.55
C SER A 576 13.41 -2.84 18.27
N MET A 577 14.56 -3.07 17.61
CA MET A 577 15.47 -2.01 17.19
C MET A 577 16.13 -2.37 15.87
N GLY A 578 16.53 -1.35 15.13
CA GLY A 578 17.19 -1.56 13.85
C GLY A 578 17.33 -0.30 13.04
N PHE A 579 17.59 -0.52 11.75
CA PHE A 579 17.66 0.56 10.78
C PHE A 579 17.11 0.14 9.42
N GLU A 580 16.67 1.13 8.65
CA GLU A 580 16.22 1.00 7.28
C GLU A 580 16.98 1.99 6.40
N THR A 581 17.47 1.50 5.28
CA THR A 581 18.16 2.30 4.26
C THR A 581 17.36 2.19 2.96
N ASN A 582 16.92 3.31 2.41
CA ASN A 582 16.24 3.39 1.13
C ASN A 582 17.06 4.27 0.20
N ALA A 583 17.48 3.74 -0.95
CA ALA A 583 18.16 4.48 -1.99
C ALA A 583 17.38 4.40 -3.31
N LYS A 584 17.23 5.53 -3.98
CA LYS A 584 16.56 5.62 -5.29
C LYS A 584 17.47 6.37 -6.26
N PHE A 585 17.68 5.78 -7.43
CA PHE A 585 18.38 6.38 -8.56
C PHE A 585 17.42 6.48 -9.73
N ILE A 586 17.30 7.67 -10.32
CA ILE A 586 16.50 7.89 -11.52
C ILE A 586 17.44 8.44 -12.59
N TYR A 587 17.55 7.72 -13.72
CA TYR A 587 18.37 8.12 -14.86
C TYR A 587 17.49 8.38 -16.08
N LYS A 588 17.54 9.62 -16.60
CA LYS A 588 16.75 10.09 -17.76
C LYS A 588 15.25 9.80 -17.64
N GLU A 589 14.71 9.87 -16.44
CA GLU A 589 13.29 9.58 -16.12
C GLU A 589 12.84 8.14 -16.44
N ASN A 590 13.51 7.48 -17.39
CA ASN A 590 13.15 6.16 -17.89
C ASN A 590 13.70 5.00 -17.06
N PHE A 591 14.85 5.14 -16.39
CA PHE A 591 15.46 4.10 -15.57
C PHE A 591 15.37 4.46 -14.10
N LYS A 592 14.71 3.61 -13.34
CA LYS A 592 14.52 3.78 -11.90
C LYS A 592 15.12 2.55 -11.18
N LEU A 593 16.06 2.77 -10.26
CA LEU A 593 16.61 1.71 -9.40
C LEU A 593 16.26 2.03 -7.95
N PHE A 594 15.57 1.11 -7.29
CA PHE A 594 15.25 1.16 -5.87
C PHE A 594 16.04 0.09 -5.13
N LEU A 595 16.61 0.48 -3.99
CA LEU A 595 17.30 -0.42 -3.06
C LEU A 595 16.83 -0.13 -1.65
N GLY A 596 16.24 -1.12 -1.00
CA GLY A 596 15.77 -1.04 0.38
C GLY A 596 16.42 -2.11 1.24
N TYR A 597 17.15 -1.73 2.27
CA TYR A 597 17.75 -2.67 3.22
C TYR A 597 17.22 -2.42 4.62
N THR A 598 16.80 -3.49 5.28
CA THR A 598 16.35 -3.46 6.67
C THR A 598 17.21 -4.36 7.52
N PHE A 599 17.68 -3.86 8.65
CA PHE A 599 18.23 -4.65 9.74
C PHE A 599 17.30 -4.54 10.93
N THR A 600 16.85 -5.70 11.47
CA THR A 600 15.94 -5.77 12.63
C THR A 600 16.51 -6.69 13.68
N ASP A 601 16.71 -6.19 14.89
CA ASP A 601 17.02 -6.95 16.09
C ASP A 601 15.84 -6.88 17.04
N ILE A 602 15.07 -7.97 17.13
CA ILE A 602 13.89 -8.02 17.99
C ILE A 602 14.04 -9.14 19.02
N LYS A 603 13.88 -8.77 20.29
CA LYS A 603 14.02 -9.68 21.42
C LYS A 603 12.79 -9.66 22.30
N ALA A 604 12.28 -10.85 22.59
CA ALA A 604 11.29 -11.10 23.60
C ALA A 604 12.00 -11.60 24.86
N THR A 605 12.31 -10.70 25.79
CA THR A 605 13.19 -10.99 26.93
C THR A 605 12.57 -11.94 27.94
N TYR A 606 11.27 -12.21 27.83
CA TYR A 606 10.58 -13.26 28.61
C TYR A 606 10.84 -14.69 28.09
N LEU A 607 11.38 -14.86 26.89
CA LEU A 607 11.71 -16.19 26.36
C LEU A 607 12.97 -16.73 27.04
N THR A 608 12.92 -17.99 27.44
CA THR A 608 14.07 -18.73 27.97
C THR A 608 14.92 -19.28 26.82
N GLY A 609 16.24 -19.12 26.89
CA GLY A 609 17.17 -19.59 25.86
C GLY A 609 17.32 -18.57 24.72
N ASN A 610 16.80 -18.87 23.54
CA ASN A 610 16.85 -17.94 22.40
C ASN A 610 15.76 -16.85 22.54
N GLN A 611 16.18 -15.62 22.75
CA GLN A 611 15.28 -14.48 22.95
C GLN A 611 14.84 -13.79 21.63
N PHE A 612 15.34 -14.19 20.48
CA PHE A 612 14.89 -13.62 19.20
C PHE A 612 13.45 -14.03 18.90
N LEU A 613 12.66 -13.06 18.47
CA LEU A 613 11.28 -13.34 18.07
C LEU A 613 11.27 -14.26 16.83
N PRO A 614 10.47 -15.33 16.83
CA PRO A 614 10.44 -16.28 15.72
C PRO A 614 9.95 -15.65 14.41
N ARG A 615 10.48 -16.17 13.29
CA ARG A 615 10.09 -15.82 11.92
C ARG A 615 10.30 -14.35 11.57
N VAL A 616 11.29 -13.69 12.20
CA VAL A 616 11.72 -12.34 11.85
C VAL A 616 13.14 -12.40 11.29
N PRO A 617 13.36 -12.05 10.01
CA PRO A 617 14.70 -12.00 9.43
C PRO A 617 15.49 -10.81 10.01
N ARG A 618 16.75 -11.04 10.39
CA ARG A 618 17.63 -9.96 10.86
C ARG A 618 18.05 -9.00 9.75
N GLY A 619 18.09 -9.45 8.52
CA GLY A 619 18.41 -8.61 7.36
C GLY A 619 17.49 -8.96 6.20
N LYS A 620 16.94 -7.94 5.53
CA LYS A 620 16.15 -8.07 4.31
C LYS A 620 16.62 -7.00 3.33
N LEU A 621 16.88 -7.39 2.07
CA LEU A 621 17.18 -6.48 0.96
C LEU A 621 16.09 -6.62 -0.09
N ASN A 622 15.48 -5.51 -0.45
CA ASN A 622 14.55 -5.38 -1.55
C ASN A 622 15.22 -4.55 -2.65
N SER A 623 15.09 -4.95 -3.90
CA SER A 623 15.62 -4.23 -5.04
C SER A 623 14.63 -4.26 -6.21
N ALA A 624 14.46 -3.14 -6.91
CA ALA A 624 13.68 -3.08 -8.14
C ALA A 624 14.40 -2.20 -9.17
N LEU A 625 14.61 -2.74 -10.36
CA LEU A 625 15.13 -2.02 -11.52
C LEU A 625 14.01 -1.92 -12.54
N ILE A 626 13.57 -0.70 -12.83
CA ILE A 626 12.44 -0.43 -13.71
C ILE A 626 12.95 0.38 -14.90
N TYR A 627 12.59 -0.06 -16.10
CA TYR A 627 12.64 0.74 -17.31
C TYR A 627 11.22 1.10 -17.72
N GLU A 628 10.96 2.38 -17.84
CA GLU A 628 9.67 2.91 -18.23
C GLU A 628 9.83 3.93 -19.35
N LYS A 629 9.04 3.74 -20.39
CA LYS A 629 8.79 4.74 -21.39
C LYS A 629 7.32 5.06 -21.35
N GLU A 630 7.00 6.24 -20.85
CA GLU A 630 5.66 6.71 -20.62
C GLU A 630 4.72 6.38 -21.79
N ASP A 631 3.51 5.89 -21.51
CA ASP A 631 2.47 5.48 -22.46
C ASP A 631 2.89 4.45 -23.52
N VAL A 632 4.05 3.79 -23.37
CA VAL A 632 4.55 2.84 -24.35
C VAL A 632 4.85 1.47 -23.76
N ILE A 633 5.73 1.40 -22.77
CA ILE A 633 6.20 0.13 -22.22
C ILE A 633 6.80 0.33 -20.84
N LYS A 634 6.53 -0.63 -19.94
CA LYS A 634 7.14 -0.75 -18.63
C LYS A 634 7.76 -2.13 -18.46
N ILE A 635 8.98 -2.21 -17.97
CA ILE A 635 9.68 -3.47 -17.70
C ILE A 635 10.33 -3.35 -16.33
N GLY A 636 10.09 -4.31 -15.45
CA GLY A 636 10.62 -4.38 -14.09
C GLY A 636 11.37 -5.68 -13.83
N LEU A 637 12.48 -5.58 -13.11
CA LEU A 637 13.20 -6.71 -12.53
C LEU A 637 13.32 -6.48 -11.03
N GLU A 638 12.86 -7.44 -10.25
CA GLU A 638 12.78 -7.36 -8.80
C GLU A 638 13.62 -8.44 -8.13
N GLY A 639 14.15 -8.14 -6.97
CA GLY A 639 14.91 -9.08 -6.19
C GLY A 639 14.75 -8.85 -4.69
N TYR A 640 14.41 -9.93 -3.97
CA TYR A 640 14.24 -9.96 -2.53
C TYR A 640 15.22 -10.96 -1.93
N PHE A 641 16.02 -10.50 -0.96
CA PHE A 641 16.99 -11.33 -0.25
C PHE A 641 16.63 -11.32 1.23
N THR A 642 16.19 -12.45 1.75
CA THR A 642 15.77 -12.61 3.14
C THR A 642 16.83 -13.38 3.91
N GLY A 643 17.34 -12.78 4.99
CA GLY A 643 18.33 -13.38 5.87
C GLY A 643 17.75 -14.51 6.70
N ARG A 644 18.63 -15.19 7.46
CA ARG A 644 18.24 -16.27 8.36
C ARG A 644 17.27 -15.79 9.43
N GLN A 645 16.32 -16.66 9.78
CA GLN A 645 15.31 -16.46 10.82
C GLN A 645 15.47 -17.54 11.89
N TYR A 646 14.87 -17.32 13.06
CA TYR A 646 14.70 -18.37 14.07
C TYR A 646 13.27 -18.90 14.01
N LEU A 647 13.07 -20.19 14.16
CA LEU A 647 11.79 -20.82 14.41
C LEU A 647 11.48 -20.83 15.91
N SER A 648 10.24 -21.12 16.30
CA SER A 648 9.81 -21.14 17.71
C SER A 648 10.60 -22.14 18.56
N ASN A 649 11.08 -23.22 17.95
CA ASN A 649 11.95 -24.22 18.60
C ASN A 649 13.44 -23.82 18.66
N GLY A 650 13.80 -22.60 18.25
CA GLY A 650 15.18 -22.09 18.23
C GLY A 650 16.02 -22.51 17.02
N THR A 651 15.49 -23.32 16.10
CA THR A 651 16.19 -23.70 14.87
C THR A 651 16.35 -22.49 13.95
N LYS A 652 17.51 -22.38 13.28
CA LYS A 652 17.77 -21.35 12.28
C LYS A 652 17.37 -21.84 10.89
N THR A 653 16.63 -21.01 10.15
CA THR A 653 16.35 -21.25 8.73
C THR A 653 17.56 -20.90 7.85
N PRO A 654 17.67 -21.43 6.63
CA PRO A 654 18.55 -20.87 5.62
C PRO A 654 18.11 -19.45 5.23
N ALA A 655 19.03 -18.66 4.67
CA ALA A 655 18.69 -17.45 3.93
C ALA A 655 18.20 -17.82 2.52
N PHE A 656 17.34 -17.01 1.94
CA PHE A 656 16.77 -17.29 0.61
C PHE A 656 16.65 -16.02 -0.22
N LYS A 657 16.39 -16.19 -1.52
CA LYS A 657 16.19 -15.10 -2.47
C LYS A 657 15.02 -15.42 -3.39
N GLU A 658 14.38 -14.37 -3.84
CA GLU A 658 13.29 -14.41 -4.80
C GLU A 658 13.57 -13.38 -5.86
N LEU A 659 13.35 -13.74 -7.13
CA LEU A 659 13.50 -12.84 -8.24
C LEU A 659 12.18 -12.79 -9.03
N GLY A 660 11.75 -11.57 -9.37
CA GLY A 660 10.56 -11.29 -10.15
C GLY A 660 10.90 -10.54 -11.43
N PHE A 661 10.06 -10.70 -12.44
CA PHE A 661 10.12 -9.94 -13.70
C PHE A 661 8.72 -9.56 -14.13
N MET A 662 8.54 -8.32 -14.57
CA MET A 662 7.30 -7.85 -15.15
C MET A 662 7.54 -7.12 -16.46
N ALA A 663 6.56 -7.19 -17.37
CA ALA A 663 6.52 -6.36 -18.56
C ALA A 663 5.07 -5.96 -18.88
N GLU A 664 4.85 -4.68 -19.16
CA GLU A 664 3.57 -4.13 -19.58
C GLU A 664 3.76 -3.34 -20.87
N LYS A 665 2.98 -3.68 -21.91
CA LYS A 665 2.87 -2.91 -23.14
C LYS A 665 1.62 -2.06 -23.10
N ILE A 666 1.78 -0.74 -23.19
CA ILE A 666 0.70 0.23 -23.07
C ILE A 666 0.24 0.66 -24.47
N PHE A 667 -1.07 0.71 -24.68
CA PHE A 667 -1.76 1.23 -25.86
C PHE A 667 -2.76 2.30 -25.39
N SER A 668 -3.27 3.11 -26.28
CA SER A 668 -4.13 4.26 -25.95
C SER A 668 -5.36 3.94 -25.09
N LYS A 669 -5.93 2.73 -25.20
CA LYS A 669 -7.16 2.32 -24.48
C LYS A 669 -7.02 1.04 -23.67
N PHE A 670 -5.92 0.35 -23.78
CA PHE A 670 -5.66 -0.89 -23.05
C PHE A 670 -4.17 -1.12 -22.87
N SER A 671 -3.81 -1.96 -21.92
CA SER A 671 -2.48 -2.51 -21.81
C SER A 671 -2.50 -4.02 -21.67
N LEU A 672 -1.43 -4.66 -22.11
CA LEU A 672 -1.16 -6.08 -21.93
C LEU A 672 0.03 -6.25 -21.02
N TYR A 673 -0.08 -7.11 -20.03
CA TYR A 673 1.01 -7.37 -19.10
C TYR A 673 1.27 -8.85 -18.90
N ILE A 674 2.50 -9.15 -18.54
CA ILE A 674 2.96 -10.47 -18.09
C ILE A 674 3.87 -10.29 -16.89
N ASN A 675 3.76 -11.21 -15.94
CA ASN A 675 4.60 -11.23 -14.74
C ASN A 675 5.10 -12.65 -14.48
N PHE A 676 6.33 -12.72 -13.99
CA PHE A 676 6.97 -13.93 -13.49
C PHE A 676 7.35 -13.66 -12.03
N GLU A 677 6.52 -14.13 -11.11
CA GLU A 677 6.80 -14.00 -9.68
C GLU A 677 7.70 -15.17 -9.26
N ASN A 678 8.70 -14.87 -8.42
CA ASN A 678 9.59 -15.88 -7.87
C ASN A 678 10.12 -16.88 -8.94
N PHE A 679 10.67 -16.37 -10.06
CA PHE A 679 11.20 -17.24 -11.12
C PHE A 679 12.43 -18.06 -10.69
N THR A 680 12.95 -17.82 -9.49
CA THR A 680 13.92 -18.68 -8.81
C THR A 680 13.29 -19.94 -8.22
N ASP A 681 11.96 -20.02 -8.20
CA ASP A 681 11.17 -21.10 -7.61
C ASP A 681 11.60 -21.41 -6.16
N THR A 682 11.84 -20.33 -5.39
CA THR A 682 12.17 -20.42 -3.98
C THR A 682 10.91 -20.77 -3.19
N ARG A 683 10.93 -21.90 -2.48
CA ARG A 683 9.79 -22.38 -1.71
C ARG A 683 10.26 -23.23 -0.53
N GLN A 684 9.44 -23.25 0.54
CA GLN A 684 9.80 -23.95 1.78
C GLN A 684 10.03 -25.44 1.56
N SER A 685 9.21 -26.09 0.75
CA SER A 685 9.31 -27.54 0.46
C SER A 685 10.65 -27.97 -0.18
N ARG A 686 11.40 -27.04 -0.79
CA ARG A 686 12.78 -27.33 -1.25
C ARG A 686 13.81 -27.42 -0.13
N TYR A 687 13.50 -26.91 1.05
CA TYR A 687 14.38 -26.94 2.22
C TYR A 687 13.91 -27.96 3.25
N LYS A 688 12.60 -28.02 3.48
CA LYS A 688 11.96 -28.90 4.44
C LYS A 688 10.49 -29.07 4.09
N ASN A 689 9.94 -30.26 4.26
CA ASN A 689 8.52 -30.51 4.07
C ASN A 689 7.70 -29.59 4.96
N VAL A 690 6.61 -29.04 4.41
CA VAL A 690 5.65 -28.22 5.15
C VAL A 690 4.68 -29.11 5.89
N VAL A 691 4.27 -30.20 5.26
CA VAL A 691 3.31 -31.17 5.79
C VAL A 691 4.04 -32.43 6.25
N ASN A 692 3.69 -32.91 7.42
CA ASN A 692 4.26 -34.12 8.02
C ASN A 692 3.12 -35.00 8.56
N GLY A 693 3.34 -36.30 8.65
CA GLY A 693 2.36 -37.26 9.16
C GLY A 693 1.49 -37.89 8.04
N SER A 694 0.33 -38.40 8.41
CA SER A 694 -0.57 -39.03 7.45
C SER A 694 -1.71 -38.11 7.00
N PRO A 695 -2.35 -38.35 5.86
CA PRO A 695 -3.53 -37.58 5.42
C PRO A 695 -4.70 -37.57 6.42
N LEU A 696 -4.73 -38.51 7.36
CA LEU A 696 -5.74 -38.55 8.42
C LEU A 696 -5.41 -37.62 9.60
N ALA A 697 -4.13 -37.41 9.86
CA ALA A 697 -3.65 -36.60 11.00
C ALA A 697 -2.35 -35.85 10.62
N PRO A 698 -2.42 -34.88 9.72
CA PRO A 698 -1.25 -34.11 9.31
C PRO A 698 -0.84 -33.16 10.43
N SER A 699 0.45 -32.83 10.46
CA SER A 699 1.00 -31.72 11.22
C SER A 699 1.76 -30.78 10.28
N PHE A 700 1.76 -29.50 10.58
CA PHE A 700 2.33 -28.48 9.72
C PHE A 700 3.52 -27.80 10.40
N ASP A 701 4.60 -27.63 9.64
CA ASP A 701 5.73 -26.82 10.09
C ASP A 701 5.41 -25.32 10.02
N GLU A 702 6.15 -24.53 10.81
CA GLU A 702 6.06 -23.07 10.72
C GLU A 702 6.45 -22.57 9.33
N ILE A 703 5.64 -21.70 8.77
CA ILE A 703 5.92 -21.06 7.47
C ILE A 703 6.86 -19.89 7.67
N TRP A 704 8.00 -19.92 6.99
CA TRP A 704 9.05 -18.90 7.09
C TRP A 704 9.54 -18.36 5.73
N THR A 705 9.09 -18.95 4.62
CA THR A 705 9.34 -18.50 3.25
C THR A 705 8.12 -18.81 2.38
N HIS A 706 8.19 -18.50 1.10
CA HIS A 706 7.13 -18.81 0.14
C HIS A 706 6.78 -20.29 0.13
N THR A 707 5.51 -20.60 -0.13
CA THR A 707 5.03 -21.97 -0.27
C THR A 707 4.74 -22.31 -1.74
N GLU A 708 4.19 -21.37 -2.51
CA GLU A 708 3.68 -21.58 -3.88
C GLU A 708 4.73 -21.75 -4.99
N GLY A 709 5.99 -21.32 -4.74
CA GLY A 709 7.06 -21.42 -5.73
C GLY A 709 6.92 -20.45 -6.91
N PHE A 710 7.22 -20.90 -8.12
CA PHE A 710 7.15 -20.09 -9.34
C PHE A 710 5.71 -19.83 -9.78
N VAL A 711 5.35 -18.56 -9.95
CA VAL A 711 4.07 -18.12 -10.48
C VAL A 711 4.28 -17.27 -11.73
N PHE A 712 3.51 -17.57 -12.77
CA PHE A 712 3.41 -16.78 -13.99
C PHE A 712 1.96 -16.32 -14.17
N ASN A 713 1.76 -15.04 -14.39
CA ASN A 713 0.45 -14.50 -14.72
C ASN A 713 0.52 -13.48 -15.86
N GLY A 714 -0.61 -13.25 -16.48
CA GLY A 714 -0.76 -12.23 -17.50
C GLY A 714 -2.20 -11.78 -17.64
N GLY A 715 -2.38 -10.61 -18.22
CA GLY A 715 -3.71 -10.05 -18.32
C GLY A 715 -3.82 -8.83 -19.21
N ILE A 716 -5.03 -8.27 -19.19
CA ILE A 716 -5.42 -7.07 -19.94
C ILE A 716 -6.02 -6.06 -18.98
N LYS A 717 -5.56 -4.81 -19.09
CA LYS A 717 -6.22 -3.65 -18.48
C LYS A 717 -6.85 -2.81 -19.58
N LEU A 718 -8.11 -2.43 -19.40
CA LEU A 718 -8.81 -1.46 -20.24
C LEU A 718 -8.87 -0.13 -19.47
N LYS A 719 -8.50 0.98 -20.12
CA LYS A 719 -8.60 2.34 -19.60
C LYS A 719 -9.49 3.16 -20.55
N LEU A 720 -10.68 3.57 -20.09
CA LEU A 720 -11.71 4.27 -20.87
C LEU A 720 -12.04 5.63 -20.30
#